data_737659518815a89b22f530db323bd3ef
#
_entry.id   737659518815a89b22f530db323bd3ef
#
_cell.length_a   1.000
_cell.length_b   1.000
_cell.length_c   1.000
_cell.angle_alpha   90.00
_cell.angle_beta   90.00
_cell.angle_gamma   90.00
#
_symmetry.space_group_name_H-M   'P 1'
#
loop_
_entity.id
_entity.type
_entity.pdbx_description
1 polymer ?
#
loop_
_entity_poly.entity_id
_entity_poly.type
_entity_poly.pdbx_seq_one_letter_code
_entity_poly.pdbx_strand_id
1 'polypeptide(L)'
;DPEEGVSPSVQKAFEEEEDEDNDDDYEEEEEEDSEEERKVEAKGDEEGPSAGDVFALEMELNRENKKMMKERRNRSKLPRALRGLMGEANIRYARGDKEDAVLMCMEIIRQAPLAYEPFSTLAMIYEDQGDMEKSLQFGLIAAHLNPSDCEEWVKLADMSLEQDNIRQAIICYTKAIKYDPSNVRYLWERCSLYEQVGEHKQSMDGYRRILNLLPPTDGEHFMQLSRDMAKSYYESSDLPSAMGVMEEALRRHPELVTDESINMAAELYIANHQHDKALQVLVQFCGIVLERGEPKPDLVVVPDHVPVDIRVKLMVCLIHQHVYRPLDSMLTSLMEQSPEELGDLYLDVAEAFLDQGEYNSALPLLSALVCSERYNLAVVWLRHAECLKALGHMEVAVKSYNRVVQMAPLHLEARLCLSTLQQQLGRPLCALKALEPMYDPDTLAQDASAAQQELKLLLHRSTLLRSQGRLDDYLDTMLTMLAMLLKVAMTRAQVCVKARMWAGVRHLRLVKVSKDLVSDIHDQEAAYQDISGKTSVLSREDWWLLLVRCVCTLCEMKRFKEAELLVDSSLEFYSFYDVKRKELEFFGLSAAFLDHNYRKAYDYIRLTLMEKQEWPMLWNVFNQVTLHSQDVRHHRFCLRLMMKNPDNHALCVLSGHNALVSGSFKHALGQYVQAFRSNPDEPLYSLCVGLTFFHMASQKFVVKRHPLILQGFSFLWRYVEQRGPCQESMYNLGRALQQMGLAHLAIHYYHKALSFPPLTLEGIADDQVDLRREIAFNLSIIYQASGNTEMVRHLINTYCTV
;
A
#
# COMPACT_ATOMS: atom_id res chain seq x y z
N ASP A 1 32.34 -51.39 13.50
CA ASP A 1 31.96 -49.99 13.19
C ASP A 1 30.76 -49.60 14.07
N PRO A 2 30.87 -48.60 14.92
CA PRO A 2 29.80 -48.18 15.84
C PRO A 2 28.90 -47.12 15.26
N GLU A 3 28.50 -47.23 14.00
CA GLU A 3 27.58 -46.28 13.31
C GLU A 3 26.29 -46.97 12.82
N GLU A 4 25.80 -48.00 13.52
CA GLU A 4 24.40 -48.39 13.31
C GLU A 4 23.52 -47.69 14.32
N GLY A 5 23.03 -46.47 13.90
CA GLY A 5 21.99 -45.72 14.58
C GLY A 5 20.70 -46.55 14.75
N VAL A 6 19.90 -46.15 15.69
CA VAL A 6 18.56 -46.64 15.98
C VAL A 6 17.79 -46.99 14.70
N SER A 7 17.11 -48.12 14.65
CA SER A 7 16.42 -48.55 13.44
C SER A 7 15.39 -47.49 12.93
N PRO A 8 15.20 -47.36 11.61
CA PRO A 8 14.29 -46.38 11.02
C PRO A 8 12.85 -46.45 11.55
N SER A 9 12.43 -47.58 12.08
CA SER A 9 11.11 -47.77 12.68
C SER A 9 10.94 -47.10 14.05
N VAL A 10 12.05 -46.92 14.80
CA VAL A 10 12.02 -46.19 16.08
C VAL A 10 12.06 -44.69 15.85
N GLN A 11 12.87 -44.25 14.87
CA GLN A 11 12.95 -42.83 14.48
C GLN A 11 11.63 -42.33 13.90
N LYS A 12 10.94 -43.14 13.09
CA LYS A 12 9.64 -42.83 12.51
C LYS A 12 8.50 -42.80 13.56
N ALA A 13 8.61 -43.59 14.64
CA ALA A 13 7.68 -43.54 15.77
C ALA A 13 7.86 -42.26 16.61
N PHE A 14 9.07 -41.63 16.57
CA PHE A 14 9.36 -40.38 17.24
C PHE A 14 8.87 -39.17 16.43
N GLU A 15 9.03 -39.19 15.10
CA GLU A 15 8.54 -38.12 14.21
C GLU A 15 7.00 -38.06 14.15
N GLU A 16 6.31 -39.20 14.29
CA GLU A 16 4.84 -39.28 14.35
C GLU A 16 4.25 -38.83 15.71
N GLU A 17 5.04 -38.78 16.80
CA GLU A 17 4.58 -38.30 18.12
C GLU A 17 4.83 -36.79 18.30
N GLU A 18 5.73 -36.14 17.54
CA GLU A 18 5.97 -34.70 17.64
C GLU A 18 4.86 -33.88 16.96
N ASP A 19 4.17 -34.44 15.98
CA ASP A 19 3.07 -33.76 15.28
C ASP A 19 1.69 -33.86 15.97
N GLU A 20 1.50 -34.85 16.86
CA GLU A 20 0.20 -35.04 17.56
C GLU A 20 0.10 -34.32 18.90
N ASP A 21 1.21 -33.88 19.50
CA ASP A 21 1.21 -33.29 20.87
C ASP A 21 1.01 -31.74 20.88
N ASN A 22 0.86 -31.07 19.71
CA ASN A 22 0.76 -29.62 19.66
C ASN A 22 -0.68 -29.05 19.62
N ASP A 23 -1.71 -29.88 19.46
CA ASP A 23 -3.10 -29.40 19.27
C ASP A 23 -4.07 -29.71 20.44
N ASP A 24 -3.69 -30.50 21.41
CA ASP A 24 -4.69 -31.01 22.39
C ASP A 24 -4.64 -30.40 23.82
N ASP A 25 -3.82 -29.38 24.08
CA ASP A 25 -3.63 -28.87 25.46
C ASP A 25 -4.46 -27.60 25.82
N TYR A 26 -5.42 -27.17 24.99
CA TYR A 26 -6.14 -25.91 25.25
C TYR A 26 -7.66 -26.00 25.41
N GLU A 27 -8.28 -27.18 25.42
CA GLU A 27 -9.72 -27.32 25.66
C GLU A 27 -10.07 -28.36 26.72
N GLU A 28 -9.74 -28.10 27.97
CA GLU A 28 -10.41 -28.74 29.09
C GLU A 28 -10.23 -27.91 30.36
N GLU A 29 -10.94 -26.82 30.49
CA GLU A 29 -11.38 -26.21 31.76
C GLU A 29 -12.21 -24.97 31.43
N GLU A 30 -13.53 -25.18 31.27
CA GLU A 30 -14.61 -24.26 31.63
C GLU A 30 -15.94 -24.80 31.06
N GLU A 31 -16.50 -25.82 31.69
CA GLU A 31 -17.93 -26.08 31.69
C GLU A 31 -18.42 -26.26 33.13
N GLU A 32 -18.69 -25.15 33.77
CA GLU A 32 -19.77 -25.10 34.76
C GLU A 32 -20.53 -23.78 34.60
N ASP A 33 -21.86 -23.99 34.37
CA ASP A 33 -22.95 -23.04 34.53
C ASP A 33 -23.15 -21.88 33.56
N SER A 34 -24.01 -22.14 32.55
CA SER A 34 -25.25 -21.36 32.46
C SER A 34 -26.24 -21.97 31.44
N GLU A 35 -27.24 -22.65 31.93
CA GLU A 35 -28.50 -22.87 31.23
C GLU A 35 -29.23 -21.52 31.07
N GLU A 36 -29.40 -21.06 29.85
CA GLU A 36 -30.52 -20.20 29.47
C GLU A 36 -30.98 -20.46 28.04
N GLU A 37 -32.23 -20.88 27.99
CA GLU A 37 -33.04 -21.23 26.84
C GLU A 37 -33.11 -20.14 25.78
N ARG A 38 -32.90 -20.53 24.51
CA ARG A 38 -33.59 -19.90 23.38
C ARG A 38 -34.04 -20.91 22.35
N LYS A 39 -35.37 -21.16 22.36
CA LYS A 39 -36.12 -21.76 21.28
C LYS A 39 -36.00 -20.93 20.02
N VAL A 40 -35.59 -21.55 18.93
CA VAL A 40 -35.97 -21.14 17.57
C VAL A 40 -36.36 -22.40 16.78
N GLU A 41 -37.51 -22.32 16.20
CA GLU A 41 -38.23 -23.39 15.51
C GLU A 41 -37.51 -23.88 14.25
N ALA A 42 -37.65 -25.18 14.04
CA ALA A 42 -37.15 -25.94 12.91
C ALA A 42 -37.95 -25.77 11.63
N LYS A 43 -37.31 -25.88 10.49
CA LYS A 43 -37.81 -26.62 9.32
C LYS A 43 -36.67 -27.01 8.39
N GLY A 44 -36.67 -28.31 8.01
CA GLY A 44 -35.96 -28.75 6.80
C GLY A 44 -34.93 -29.86 6.99
N ASP A 45 -35.37 -31.07 6.71
CA ASP A 45 -34.70 -32.36 6.69
C ASP A 45 -33.33 -32.38 6.02
N GLU A 46 -32.31 -32.86 6.75
CA GLU A 46 -31.27 -33.77 6.28
C GLU A 46 -30.68 -34.47 7.52
N GLU A 47 -30.76 -35.80 7.57
CA GLU A 47 -30.32 -36.66 8.66
C GLU A 47 -28.78 -36.61 8.76
N GLY A 48 -28.25 -35.78 9.65
CA GLY A 48 -26.88 -35.87 10.18
C GLY A 48 -26.90 -36.72 11.47
N PRO A 49 -25.76 -37.35 11.87
CA PRO A 49 -25.72 -38.17 13.05
C PRO A 49 -26.16 -37.40 14.30
N SER A 50 -27.05 -38.06 15.08
CA SER A 50 -27.60 -37.50 16.32
C SER A 50 -26.49 -37.14 17.33
N ALA A 51 -26.67 -36.08 18.12
CA ALA A 51 -25.74 -35.69 19.18
C ALA A 51 -25.42 -36.85 20.16
N GLY A 52 -26.35 -37.81 20.30
CA GLY A 52 -26.14 -39.05 21.03
C GLY A 52 -25.15 -40.01 20.35
N ASP A 53 -25.12 -40.03 19.03
CA ASP A 53 -24.19 -40.88 18.26
C ASP A 53 -22.76 -40.31 18.27
N VAL A 54 -22.63 -39.00 18.25
CA VAL A 54 -21.32 -38.29 18.37
C VAL A 54 -20.73 -38.54 19.77
N PHE A 55 -21.55 -38.40 20.84
CA PHE A 55 -21.13 -38.69 22.20
C PHE A 55 -20.79 -40.17 22.43
N ALA A 56 -21.51 -41.10 21.81
CA ALA A 56 -21.17 -42.53 21.85
C ALA A 56 -19.85 -42.82 21.16
N LEU A 57 -19.60 -42.16 20.00
CA LEU A 57 -18.33 -42.32 19.25
C LEU A 57 -17.15 -41.76 20.05
N GLU A 58 -17.33 -40.62 20.71
CA GLU A 58 -16.32 -39.97 21.54
C GLU A 58 -15.98 -40.79 22.79
N MET A 59 -16.98 -41.39 23.44
CA MET A 59 -16.79 -42.32 24.56
C MET A 59 -16.07 -43.61 24.08
N GLU A 60 -16.31 -44.07 22.89
CA GLU A 60 -15.67 -45.26 22.33
C GLU A 60 -14.21 -44.99 21.97
N LEU A 61 -13.93 -43.82 21.39
CA LEU A 61 -12.57 -43.31 21.09
C LEU A 61 -11.73 -43.15 22.37
N ASN A 62 -12.30 -42.54 23.41
CA ASN A 62 -11.65 -42.41 24.73
C ASN A 62 -11.40 -43.75 25.40
N ARG A 63 -12.28 -44.73 25.18
CA ARG A 63 -12.11 -46.10 25.70
C ARG A 63 -11.01 -46.83 24.93
N GLU A 64 -10.89 -46.66 23.62
CA GLU A 64 -9.82 -47.21 22.80
C GLU A 64 -8.47 -46.56 23.13
N ASN A 65 -8.41 -45.24 23.29
CA ASN A 65 -7.20 -44.55 23.71
C ASN A 65 -6.72 -44.99 25.09
N LYS A 66 -7.62 -45.15 26.07
CA LYS A 66 -7.25 -45.74 27.37
C LYS A 66 -6.75 -47.18 27.25
N LYS A 67 -7.29 -47.95 26.32
CA LYS A 67 -6.86 -49.32 26.05
C LYS A 67 -5.48 -49.37 25.38
N MET A 68 -5.23 -48.51 24.41
CA MET A 68 -3.91 -48.37 23.76
C MET A 68 -2.84 -47.89 24.75
N MET A 69 -3.13 -46.92 25.62
CA MET A 69 -2.22 -46.45 26.68
C MET A 69 -1.88 -47.57 27.66
N LYS A 70 -2.84 -48.42 28.00
CA LYS A 70 -2.62 -49.57 28.91
C LYS A 70 -1.81 -50.66 28.22
N GLU A 71 -1.97 -50.86 26.93
CA GLU A 71 -1.13 -51.80 26.13
C GLU A 71 0.27 -51.25 25.91
N ARG A 72 0.50 -49.98 25.67
CA ARG A 72 1.83 -49.32 25.66
C ARG A 72 2.56 -49.51 26.99
N ARG A 73 1.94 -49.25 28.14
CA ARG A 73 2.52 -49.47 29.47
C ARG A 73 2.91 -50.92 29.73
N ASN A 74 2.21 -51.90 29.16
CA ASN A 74 2.55 -53.32 29.29
C ASN A 74 3.70 -53.73 28.35
N ARG A 75 3.87 -53.09 27.20
CA ARG A 75 4.96 -53.31 26.22
C ARG A 75 6.26 -52.62 26.63
N SER A 76 6.23 -51.53 27.39
CA SER A 76 7.43 -50.86 27.89
C SER A 76 8.15 -51.58 29.04
N LYS A 77 7.54 -52.60 29.61
CA LYS A 77 8.19 -53.43 30.65
C LYS A 77 8.97 -54.57 30.05
N LEU A 78 10.19 -54.76 30.54
CA LEU A 78 11.09 -55.81 30.08
C LEU A 78 10.45 -57.21 30.26
N PRO A 79 10.43 -58.06 29.19
CA PRO A 79 9.96 -59.41 29.24
C PRO A 79 10.70 -60.24 30.32
N ARG A 80 10.01 -61.15 30.98
CA ARG A 80 10.61 -61.94 32.06
C ARG A 80 11.86 -62.71 31.64
N ALA A 81 11.93 -63.15 30.40
CA ALA A 81 13.09 -63.87 29.83
C ALA A 81 14.36 -62.99 29.76
N LEU A 82 14.22 -61.69 29.54
CA LEU A 82 15.33 -60.72 29.32
C LEU A 82 15.78 -60.05 30.65
N ARG A 83 14.98 -60.14 31.72
CA ARG A 83 15.36 -59.57 33.04
C ARG A 83 16.69 -60.10 33.61
N GLY A 84 17.02 -61.38 33.38
CA GLY A 84 18.31 -61.95 33.74
C GLY A 84 19.47 -61.30 33.01
N LEU A 85 19.32 -61.06 31.69
CA LEU A 85 20.33 -60.39 30.89
C LEU A 85 20.49 -58.90 31.29
N MET A 86 19.39 -58.24 31.64
CA MET A 86 19.46 -56.88 32.15
C MET A 86 20.16 -56.80 33.51
N GLY A 87 19.89 -57.73 34.39
CA GLY A 87 20.62 -57.86 35.66
C GLY A 87 22.12 -58.07 35.46
N GLU A 88 22.52 -58.93 34.51
CA GLU A 88 23.93 -59.13 34.15
C GLU A 88 24.57 -57.89 33.57
N ALA A 89 23.87 -57.15 32.69
CA ALA A 89 24.33 -55.86 32.15
C ALA A 89 24.60 -54.86 33.27
N ASN A 90 23.68 -54.72 34.23
CA ASN A 90 23.84 -53.83 35.38
C ASN A 90 25.00 -54.22 36.29
N ILE A 91 25.21 -55.52 36.51
CA ILE A 91 26.35 -56.04 37.29
C ILE A 91 27.68 -55.74 36.60
N ARG A 92 27.76 -55.88 35.28
CA ARG A 92 28.97 -55.53 34.50
C ARG A 92 29.27 -54.08 34.60
N TYR A 93 28.22 -53.24 34.42
CA TYR A 93 28.35 -51.79 34.61
C TYR A 93 28.90 -51.43 35.99
N ALA A 94 28.35 -52.05 37.07
CA ALA A 94 28.79 -51.82 38.44
C ALA A 94 30.24 -52.29 38.70
N ARG A 95 30.74 -53.27 37.92
CA ARG A 95 32.12 -53.72 37.97
C ARG A 95 33.09 -52.84 37.16
N GLY A 96 32.61 -51.95 36.35
CA GLY A 96 33.39 -51.06 35.51
C GLY A 96 33.65 -51.58 34.08
N ASP A 97 33.07 -52.74 33.69
CA ASP A 97 33.15 -53.29 32.33
C ASP A 97 32.08 -52.62 31.42
N LYS A 98 32.33 -51.35 31.14
CA LYS A 98 31.34 -50.49 30.46
C LYS A 98 31.04 -50.95 29.04
N GLU A 99 32.06 -51.37 28.27
CA GLU A 99 31.90 -51.80 26.88
C GLU A 99 31.04 -53.08 26.76
N ASP A 100 31.27 -54.06 27.65
CA ASP A 100 30.45 -55.25 27.66
C ASP A 100 29.02 -55.00 28.10
N ALA A 101 28.82 -54.04 29.02
CA ALA A 101 27.50 -53.64 29.46
C ALA A 101 26.72 -52.96 28.29
N VAL A 102 27.38 -52.13 27.49
CA VAL A 102 26.79 -51.49 26.29
C VAL A 102 26.37 -52.54 25.27
N LEU A 103 27.26 -53.53 24.95
CA LEU A 103 26.93 -54.62 24.03
C LEU A 103 25.73 -55.44 24.48
N MET A 104 25.62 -55.71 25.80
CA MET A 104 24.48 -56.43 26.36
C MET A 104 23.19 -55.59 26.28
N CYS A 105 23.23 -54.32 26.63
CA CYS A 105 22.06 -53.44 26.51
C CYS A 105 21.60 -53.35 25.06
N MET A 106 22.49 -53.21 24.07
CA MET A 106 22.13 -53.19 22.64
C MET A 106 21.50 -54.53 22.19
N GLU A 107 21.95 -55.68 22.70
CA GLU A 107 21.30 -56.96 22.38
C GLU A 107 19.90 -57.08 23.01
N ILE A 108 19.71 -56.53 24.20
CA ILE A 108 18.39 -56.48 24.86
C ILE A 108 17.43 -55.59 24.06
N ILE A 109 17.91 -54.42 23.58
CA ILE A 109 17.13 -53.51 22.72
C ILE A 109 16.73 -54.20 21.42
N ARG A 110 17.62 -54.96 20.80
CA ARG A 110 17.31 -55.71 19.57
C ARG A 110 16.14 -56.68 19.76
N GLN A 111 16.03 -57.30 20.95
CA GLN A 111 15.00 -58.29 21.29
C GLN A 111 13.74 -57.66 21.86
N ALA A 112 13.84 -56.51 22.55
CA ALA A 112 12.74 -55.78 23.17
C ALA A 112 12.91 -54.26 22.98
N PRO A 113 12.65 -53.72 21.79
CA PRO A 113 12.95 -52.33 21.45
C PRO A 113 12.09 -51.30 22.20
N LEU A 114 10.99 -51.68 22.81
CA LEU A 114 10.11 -50.80 23.57
C LEU A 114 10.33 -50.85 25.10
N ALA A 115 11.33 -51.58 25.58
CA ALA A 115 11.66 -51.61 27.01
C ALA A 115 12.56 -50.42 27.36
N TYR A 116 12.18 -49.64 28.39
CA TYR A 116 12.92 -48.40 28.75
C TYR A 116 14.21 -48.68 29.53
N GLU A 117 14.26 -49.79 30.31
CA GLU A 117 15.35 -50.11 31.23
C GLU A 117 16.74 -50.15 30.56
N PRO A 118 16.96 -50.81 29.38
CA PRO A 118 18.27 -50.83 28.74
C PRO A 118 18.71 -49.44 28.24
N PHE A 119 17.76 -48.59 27.80
CA PHE A 119 18.06 -47.21 27.38
C PHE A 119 18.48 -46.35 28.58
N SER A 120 17.81 -46.46 29.71
CA SER A 120 18.19 -45.77 30.94
C SER A 120 19.60 -46.19 31.44
N THR A 121 19.92 -47.48 31.36
CA THR A 121 21.25 -47.94 31.71
C THR A 121 22.33 -47.45 30.73
N LEU A 122 22.05 -47.41 29.41
CA LEU A 122 22.94 -46.81 28.41
C LEU A 122 23.18 -45.33 28.69
N ALA A 123 22.14 -44.59 29.02
CA ALA A 123 22.26 -43.17 29.38
C ALA A 123 23.24 -42.97 30.55
N MET A 124 23.10 -43.76 31.62
CA MET A 124 24.02 -43.73 32.78
C MET A 124 25.45 -44.10 32.41
N ILE A 125 25.64 -45.10 31.56
CA ILE A 125 26.99 -45.53 31.13
C ILE A 125 27.69 -44.44 30.35
N TYR A 126 26.98 -43.76 29.39
CA TYR A 126 27.53 -42.67 28.62
C TYR A 126 27.74 -41.40 29.45
N GLU A 127 26.90 -41.12 30.43
CA GLU A 127 27.09 -40.05 31.42
C GLU A 127 28.41 -40.22 32.16
N ASP A 128 28.67 -41.44 32.66
CA ASP A 128 29.91 -41.78 33.31
C ASP A 128 31.17 -41.82 32.41
N GLN A 129 31.00 -41.95 31.12
CA GLN A 129 32.06 -41.84 30.11
C GLN A 129 32.35 -40.39 29.71
N GLY A 130 31.48 -39.42 30.10
CA GLY A 130 31.57 -38.03 29.74
C GLY A 130 31.03 -37.71 28.34
N ASP A 131 30.34 -38.66 27.69
CA ASP A 131 29.66 -38.42 26.41
C ASP A 131 28.20 -37.95 26.68
N MET A 132 28.05 -36.68 27.01
CA MET A 132 26.77 -36.09 27.43
C MET A 132 25.74 -36.08 26.31
N GLU A 133 26.17 -35.99 25.03
CA GLU A 133 25.27 -36.01 23.90
C GLU A 133 24.56 -37.34 23.74
N LYS A 134 25.29 -38.45 23.76
CA LYS A 134 24.67 -39.77 23.72
C LYS A 134 23.88 -40.11 24.98
N SER A 135 24.36 -39.63 26.14
CA SER A 135 23.62 -39.78 27.40
C SER A 135 22.25 -39.13 27.30
N LEU A 136 22.16 -37.88 26.76
CA LEU A 136 20.91 -37.20 26.56
C LEU A 136 20.00 -37.91 25.55
N GLN A 137 20.53 -38.39 24.42
CA GLN A 137 19.74 -39.10 23.41
C GLN A 137 19.12 -40.41 23.97
N PHE A 138 19.89 -41.23 24.66
CA PHE A 138 19.36 -42.46 25.25
C PHE A 138 18.44 -42.18 26.43
N GLY A 139 18.71 -41.12 27.21
CA GLY A 139 17.86 -40.70 28.31
C GLY A 139 16.47 -40.24 27.81
N LEU A 140 16.43 -39.46 26.74
CA LEU A 140 15.18 -39.04 26.10
C LEU A 140 14.36 -40.25 25.61
N ILE A 141 14.99 -41.19 24.94
CA ILE A 141 14.30 -42.44 24.53
C ILE A 141 13.72 -43.19 25.74
N ALA A 142 14.48 -43.33 26.81
CA ALA A 142 14.02 -43.98 28.02
C ALA A 142 12.84 -43.26 28.68
N ALA A 143 12.89 -41.92 28.75
CA ALA A 143 11.84 -41.09 29.29
C ALA A 143 10.55 -41.14 28.44
N HIS A 144 10.65 -41.15 27.13
CA HIS A 144 9.47 -41.32 26.25
C HIS A 144 8.82 -42.71 26.38
N LEU A 145 9.63 -43.75 26.62
CA LEU A 145 9.11 -45.10 26.88
C LEU A 145 8.48 -45.27 28.27
N ASN A 146 8.92 -44.49 29.25
CA ASN A 146 8.38 -44.44 30.60
C ASN A 146 8.12 -42.99 31.05
N PRO A 147 7.12 -42.32 30.50
CA PRO A 147 6.94 -40.86 30.66
C PRO A 147 6.46 -40.41 32.03
N SER A 148 6.14 -41.33 32.96
CA SER A 148 5.57 -40.99 34.26
C SER A 148 6.59 -40.51 35.32
N ASP A 149 7.87 -40.48 35.00
CA ASP A 149 8.93 -40.07 35.94
C ASP A 149 9.30 -38.60 35.70
N CYS A 150 8.73 -37.71 36.50
CA CYS A 150 8.95 -36.25 36.37
C CYS A 150 10.39 -35.83 36.69
N GLU A 151 11.08 -36.55 37.61
CA GLU A 151 12.46 -36.21 37.97
C GLU A 151 13.45 -36.50 36.83
N GLU A 152 13.18 -37.58 36.09
CA GLU A 152 13.97 -37.92 34.91
C GLU A 152 13.84 -36.86 33.83
N TRP A 153 12.62 -36.37 33.55
CA TRP A 153 12.37 -35.30 32.61
C TRP A 153 13.08 -33.99 32.98
N VAL A 154 13.11 -33.64 34.28
CA VAL A 154 13.85 -32.47 34.76
C VAL A 154 15.35 -32.60 34.58
N LYS A 155 15.91 -33.81 34.91
CA LYS A 155 17.33 -34.09 34.67
C LYS A 155 17.69 -33.94 33.20
N LEU A 156 16.85 -34.45 32.30
CA LEU A 156 17.06 -34.33 30.86
C LEU A 156 16.92 -32.87 30.35
N ALA A 157 16.04 -32.09 30.97
CA ALA A 157 15.93 -30.64 30.69
C ALA A 157 17.22 -29.90 31.07
N ASP A 158 17.77 -30.17 32.27
CA ASP A 158 19.04 -29.59 32.73
C ASP A 158 20.21 -29.97 31.82
N MET A 159 20.28 -31.24 31.39
CA MET A 159 21.28 -31.69 30.42
C MET A 159 21.14 -31.06 29.04
N SER A 160 19.89 -30.79 28.62
CA SER A 160 19.62 -30.11 27.34
C SER A 160 20.06 -28.65 27.42
N LEU A 161 19.91 -27.99 28.57
CA LEU A 161 20.39 -26.62 28.80
C LEU A 161 21.91 -26.53 28.80
N GLU A 162 22.60 -27.51 29.34
CA GLU A 162 24.09 -27.60 29.28
C GLU A 162 24.61 -27.72 27.84
N GLN A 163 23.77 -28.20 26.92
CA GLN A 163 24.08 -28.31 25.49
C GLN A 163 23.52 -27.12 24.67
N ASP A 164 23.07 -26.05 25.29
CA ASP A 164 22.44 -24.88 24.66
C ASP A 164 21.16 -25.19 23.83
N ASN A 165 20.50 -26.32 24.07
CA ASN A 165 19.26 -26.70 23.39
C ASN A 165 18.02 -26.31 24.22
N ILE A 166 17.66 -25.03 24.20
CA ILE A 166 16.56 -24.48 24.99
C ILE A 166 15.22 -25.10 24.58
N ARG A 167 14.98 -25.34 23.29
CA ARG A 167 13.70 -25.93 22.83
C ARG A 167 13.48 -27.32 23.36
N GLN A 168 14.54 -28.15 23.37
CA GLN A 168 14.45 -29.49 23.95
C GLN A 168 14.18 -29.49 25.45
N ALA A 169 14.76 -28.53 26.19
CA ALA A 169 14.47 -28.32 27.60
C ALA A 169 13.01 -27.95 27.84
N ILE A 170 12.43 -27.08 27.01
CA ILE A 170 10.99 -26.72 27.08
C ILE A 170 10.10 -27.96 26.92
N ILE A 171 10.40 -28.83 25.95
CA ILE A 171 9.66 -30.08 25.74
C ILE A 171 9.76 -30.97 26.97
N CYS A 172 10.96 -31.13 27.56
CA CYS A 172 11.15 -31.91 28.77
C CYS A 172 10.35 -31.40 29.95
N TYR A 173 10.35 -30.06 30.20
CA TYR A 173 9.54 -29.46 31.24
C TYR A 173 8.04 -29.57 30.94
N THR A 174 7.62 -29.50 29.70
CA THR A 174 6.20 -29.70 29.30
C THR A 174 5.74 -31.12 29.63
N LYS A 175 6.57 -32.13 29.36
CA LYS A 175 6.26 -33.51 29.74
C LYS A 175 6.27 -33.70 31.27
N ALA A 176 7.19 -33.08 32.01
CA ALA A 176 7.17 -33.09 33.48
C ALA A 176 5.88 -32.47 34.05
N ILE A 177 5.43 -31.33 33.53
CA ILE A 177 4.21 -30.64 33.96
C ILE A 177 2.95 -31.45 33.62
N LYS A 178 2.94 -32.22 32.53
CA LYS A 178 1.80 -33.08 32.16
C LYS A 178 1.52 -34.15 33.24
N TYR A 179 2.55 -34.64 33.93
CA TYR A 179 2.43 -35.67 34.97
C TYR A 179 2.38 -35.12 36.40
N ASP A 180 2.88 -33.88 36.62
CA ASP A 180 2.72 -33.12 37.89
C ASP A 180 2.32 -31.68 37.62
N PRO A 181 1.03 -31.46 37.31
CA PRO A 181 0.51 -30.14 36.93
C PRO A 181 0.55 -29.10 38.04
N SER A 182 0.69 -29.53 39.29
CA SER A 182 0.66 -28.66 40.48
C SER A 182 2.03 -28.10 40.87
N ASN A 183 3.10 -28.53 40.22
CA ASN A 183 4.44 -28.14 40.60
C ASN A 183 4.83 -26.77 40.00
N VAL A 184 4.78 -25.76 40.84
CA VAL A 184 5.08 -24.36 40.51
C VAL A 184 6.53 -24.20 39.95
N ARG A 185 7.49 -25.02 40.44
CA ARG A 185 8.87 -24.93 39.99
C ARG A 185 9.02 -25.30 38.51
N TYR A 186 8.38 -26.36 38.08
CA TYR A 186 8.46 -26.80 36.67
C TYR A 186 7.83 -25.78 35.74
N LEU A 187 6.70 -25.22 36.14
CA LEU A 187 6.03 -24.12 35.43
C LEU A 187 6.92 -22.89 35.33
N TRP A 188 7.58 -22.52 36.45
CA TRP A 188 8.46 -21.35 36.47
C TRP A 188 9.65 -21.50 35.54
N GLU A 189 10.35 -22.62 35.60
CA GLU A 189 11.51 -22.88 34.73
C GLU A 189 11.10 -22.86 33.26
N ARG A 190 9.97 -23.49 32.91
CA ARG A 190 9.45 -23.45 31.55
C ARG A 190 9.13 -22.02 31.07
N CYS A 191 8.49 -21.22 31.90
CA CYS A 191 8.17 -19.81 31.56
C CYS A 191 9.44 -18.99 31.32
N SER A 192 10.47 -19.16 32.16
CA SER A 192 11.76 -18.50 31.98
C SER A 192 12.43 -18.88 30.65
N LEU A 193 12.32 -20.15 30.25
CA LEU A 193 12.85 -20.60 28.96
C LEU A 193 12.06 -20.04 27.79
N TYR A 194 10.74 -19.89 27.88
CA TYR A 194 9.94 -19.23 26.85
C TYR A 194 10.30 -17.75 26.70
N GLU A 195 10.66 -17.05 27.79
CA GLU A 195 11.17 -15.68 27.70
C GLU A 195 12.49 -15.59 26.95
N GLN A 196 13.41 -16.54 27.20
CA GLN A 196 14.70 -16.59 26.51
C GLN A 196 14.54 -16.84 25.00
N VAL A 197 13.56 -17.63 24.60
CA VAL A 197 13.22 -17.88 23.19
C VAL A 197 12.45 -16.73 22.54
N GLY A 198 11.84 -15.84 23.34
CA GLY A 198 11.03 -14.72 22.87
C GLY A 198 9.55 -15.07 22.63
N GLU A 199 9.07 -16.20 23.13
CA GLU A 199 7.66 -16.63 23.03
C GLU A 199 6.84 -16.08 24.19
N HIS A 200 6.64 -14.75 24.20
CA HIS A 200 6.01 -14.03 25.32
C HIS A 200 4.61 -14.51 25.67
N LYS A 201 3.80 -14.90 24.68
CA LYS A 201 2.42 -15.34 24.92
C LYS A 201 2.40 -16.60 25.80
N GLN A 202 3.20 -17.60 25.45
CA GLN A 202 3.25 -18.88 26.17
C GLN A 202 3.86 -18.71 27.58
N SER A 203 4.84 -17.81 27.72
CA SER A 203 5.39 -17.44 29.03
C SER A 203 4.32 -16.82 29.91
N MET A 204 3.54 -15.85 29.39
CA MET A 204 2.48 -15.17 30.17
C MET A 204 1.33 -16.10 30.54
N ASP A 205 0.91 -17.01 29.68
CA ASP A 205 -0.10 -18.02 30.02
C ASP A 205 0.40 -18.99 31.12
N GLY A 206 1.67 -19.34 31.09
CA GLY A 206 2.30 -20.12 32.14
C GLY A 206 2.36 -19.38 33.50
N TYR A 207 2.73 -18.10 33.51
CA TYR A 207 2.73 -17.28 34.72
C TYR A 207 1.32 -17.08 35.27
N ARG A 208 0.30 -16.93 34.41
CA ARG A 208 -1.12 -16.88 34.86
C ARG A 208 -1.54 -18.16 35.55
N ARG A 209 -1.10 -19.30 35.09
CA ARG A 209 -1.33 -20.60 35.71
C ARG A 209 -0.62 -20.68 37.07
N ILE A 210 0.60 -20.16 37.22
CA ILE A 210 1.31 -20.07 38.49
C ILE A 210 0.54 -19.22 39.48
N LEU A 211 0.01 -18.05 39.08
CA LEU A 211 -0.81 -17.21 39.96
C LEU A 211 -2.05 -17.93 40.50
N ASN A 212 -2.67 -18.79 39.69
CA ASN A 212 -3.82 -19.57 40.12
C ASN A 212 -3.45 -20.71 41.10
N LEU A 213 -2.22 -21.21 41.07
CA LEU A 213 -1.73 -22.28 41.92
C LEU A 213 -1.08 -21.81 43.22
N LEU A 214 -0.72 -20.49 43.30
CA LEU A 214 -0.10 -19.93 44.48
C LEU A 214 -1.06 -19.95 45.68
N PRO A 215 -0.60 -20.44 46.87
CA PRO A 215 -1.44 -20.47 48.06
C PRO A 215 -1.67 -19.05 48.62
N PRO A 216 -2.79 -18.80 49.30
CA PRO A 216 -3.11 -17.47 49.87
C PRO A 216 -2.10 -16.97 50.90
N THR A 217 -1.22 -17.83 51.42
CA THR A 217 -0.15 -17.48 52.37
C THR A 217 1.02 -16.74 51.67
N ASP A 218 1.20 -16.89 50.37
CA ASP A 218 2.31 -16.31 49.59
C ASP A 218 1.88 -15.03 48.83
N GLY A 219 1.05 -14.18 49.48
CA GLY A 219 0.54 -12.98 48.89
C GLY A 219 1.58 -11.96 48.39
N GLU A 220 2.78 -11.93 49.00
CA GLU A 220 3.87 -11.05 48.55
C GLU A 220 4.38 -11.46 47.19
N HIS A 221 4.62 -12.77 46.98
CA HIS A 221 5.07 -13.29 45.66
C HIS A 221 3.97 -13.15 44.60
N PHE A 222 2.69 -13.33 45.01
CA PHE A 222 1.54 -13.08 44.14
C PHE A 222 1.52 -11.64 43.63
N MET A 223 1.64 -10.68 44.54
CA MET A 223 1.63 -9.25 44.20
C MET A 223 2.84 -8.87 43.34
N GLN A 224 4.03 -9.42 43.62
CA GLN A 224 5.22 -9.19 42.81
C GLN A 224 5.06 -9.73 41.38
N LEU A 225 4.67 -11.00 41.26
CA LEU A 225 4.46 -11.63 39.95
C LEU A 225 3.37 -10.93 39.14
N SER A 226 2.29 -10.49 39.78
CA SER A 226 1.20 -9.75 39.15
C SER A 226 1.69 -8.41 38.61
N ARG A 227 2.57 -7.70 39.30
CA ARG A 227 3.19 -6.44 38.80
C ARG A 227 4.10 -6.69 37.62
N ASP A 228 4.94 -7.72 37.69
CA ASP A 228 5.86 -8.06 36.61
C ASP A 228 5.11 -8.47 35.34
N MET A 229 4.05 -9.26 35.48
CA MET A 229 3.15 -9.63 34.38
C MET A 229 2.43 -8.40 33.81
N ALA A 230 1.88 -7.54 34.64
CA ALA A 230 1.18 -6.34 34.19
C ALA A 230 2.12 -5.42 33.41
N LYS A 231 3.38 -5.29 33.86
CA LYS A 231 4.42 -4.54 33.16
C LYS A 231 4.73 -5.15 31.78
N SER A 232 4.89 -6.47 31.70
CA SER A 232 5.15 -7.18 30.44
C SER A 232 3.98 -7.06 29.44
N TYR A 233 2.73 -7.15 29.92
CA TYR A 233 1.54 -6.91 29.11
C TYR A 233 1.44 -5.45 28.64
N TYR A 234 1.83 -4.50 29.49
CA TYR A 234 1.87 -3.09 29.11
C TYR A 234 2.89 -2.83 28.00
N GLU A 235 4.11 -3.38 28.11
CA GLU A 235 5.16 -3.30 27.09
C GLU A 235 4.75 -3.95 25.77
N SER A 236 3.95 -5.02 25.81
CA SER A 236 3.38 -5.68 24.63
C SER A 236 2.09 -5.04 24.09
N SER A 237 1.65 -3.92 24.69
CA SER A 237 0.42 -3.17 24.34
C SER A 237 -0.89 -3.94 24.55
N ASP A 238 -0.90 -4.98 25.40
CA ASP A 238 -2.11 -5.71 25.80
C ASP A 238 -2.66 -5.15 27.12
N LEU A 239 -3.28 -3.97 27.06
CA LEU A 239 -3.85 -3.29 28.22
C LEU A 239 -4.96 -4.07 28.93
N PRO A 240 -5.91 -4.74 28.25
CA PRO A 240 -6.97 -5.50 28.91
C PRO A 240 -6.44 -6.61 29.82
N SER A 241 -5.44 -7.37 29.36
CA SER A 241 -4.81 -8.45 30.12
C SER A 241 -4.03 -7.89 31.32
N ALA A 242 -3.29 -6.80 31.13
CA ALA A 242 -2.57 -6.12 32.21
C ALA A 242 -3.53 -5.64 33.31
N MET A 243 -4.65 -5.02 32.93
CA MET A 243 -5.69 -4.56 33.88
C MET A 243 -6.32 -5.73 34.64
N GLY A 244 -6.68 -6.81 33.95
CA GLY A 244 -7.28 -7.98 34.55
C GLY A 244 -6.41 -8.61 35.64
N VAL A 245 -5.10 -8.71 35.39
CA VAL A 245 -4.12 -9.22 36.36
C VAL A 245 -4.03 -8.29 37.59
N MET A 246 -3.98 -6.98 37.36
CA MET A 246 -3.89 -6.01 38.46
C MET A 246 -5.21 -5.89 39.24
N GLU A 247 -6.37 -5.94 38.61
CA GLU A 247 -7.68 -5.99 39.29
C GLU A 247 -7.79 -7.20 40.19
N GLU A 248 -7.37 -8.36 39.68
CA GLU A 248 -7.39 -9.58 40.46
C GLU A 248 -6.41 -9.52 41.65
N ALA A 249 -5.22 -8.95 41.49
CA ALA A 249 -4.24 -8.76 42.52
C ALA A 249 -4.76 -7.85 43.64
N LEU A 250 -5.33 -6.71 43.29
CA LEU A 250 -5.92 -5.76 44.26
C LEU A 250 -7.13 -6.34 44.98
N ARG A 251 -7.91 -7.22 44.30
CA ARG A 251 -9.07 -7.89 44.87
C ARG A 251 -8.68 -8.99 45.89
N ARG A 252 -7.67 -9.81 45.57
CA ARG A 252 -7.26 -10.94 46.42
C ARG A 252 -6.48 -10.51 47.66
N HIS A 253 -5.61 -9.54 47.54
CA HIS A 253 -4.68 -9.13 48.60
C HIS A 253 -4.72 -7.61 48.85
N PRO A 254 -5.85 -7.03 49.28
CA PRO A 254 -5.97 -5.59 49.49
C PRO A 254 -5.08 -5.07 50.64
N GLU A 255 -4.62 -5.98 51.52
CA GLU A 255 -3.77 -5.62 52.65
C GLU A 255 -2.28 -5.48 52.31
N LEU A 256 -1.86 -6.03 51.17
CA LEU A 256 -0.47 -6.04 50.72
C LEU A 256 -0.22 -5.04 49.56
N VAL A 257 -1.16 -4.15 49.31
CA VAL A 257 -1.08 -3.18 48.22
C VAL A 257 -0.01 -2.11 48.57
N THR A 258 0.99 -1.99 47.72
CA THR A 258 2.06 -1.00 47.83
C THR A 258 1.77 0.20 46.92
N ASP A 259 2.42 1.36 47.23
CA ASP A 259 2.30 2.56 46.38
C ASP A 259 2.67 2.30 44.91
N GLU A 260 3.61 1.39 44.66
CA GLU A 260 3.98 0.95 43.31
C GLU A 260 2.83 0.22 42.59
N SER A 261 2.09 -0.63 43.33
CA SER A 261 0.93 -1.35 42.77
C SER A 261 -0.21 -0.40 42.42
N ILE A 262 -0.43 0.62 43.29
CA ILE A 262 -1.45 1.65 43.05
C ILE A 262 -1.07 2.50 41.86
N ASN A 263 0.21 2.91 41.78
CA ASN A 263 0.73 3.72 40.67
C ASN A 263 0.56 3.00 39.36
N MET A 264 0.92 1.71 39.30
CA MET A 264 0.77 0.88 38.08
C MET A 264 -0.69 0.68 37.68
N ALA A 265 -1.57 0.36 38.66
CA ALA A 265 -3.00 0.20 38.40
C ALA A 265 -3.61 1.50 37.84
N ALA A 266 -3.29 2.65 38.47
CA ALA A 266 -3.75 3.95 38.04
C ALA A 266 -3.27 4.27 36.60
N GLU A 267 -2.02 3.97 36.28
CA GLU A 267 -1.43 4.18 34.93
C GLU A 267 -2.13 3.33 33.87
N LEU A 268 -2.39 2.04 34.16
CA LEU A 268 -3.11 1.15 33.24
C LEU A 268 -4.52 1.64 32.95
N TYR A 269 -5.25 2.11 33.97
CA TYR A 269 -6.58 2.68 33.77
C TYR A 269 -6.55 4.00 32.98
N ILE A 270 -5.58 4.86 33.26
CA ILE A 270 -5.40 6.11 32.50
C ILE A 270 -5.07 5.81 31.04
N ALA A 271 -4.15 4.88 30.76
CA ALA A 271 -3.80 4.45 29.41
C ALA A 271 -4.98 3.86 28.64
N ASN A 272 -5.94 3.23 29.34
CA ASN A 272 -7.19 2.72 28.75
C ASN A 272 -8.36 3.72 28.79
N HIS A 273 -8.08 4.99 29.09
CA HIS A 273 -9.09 6.06 29.21
C HIS A 273 -10.22 5.81 30.22
N GLN A 274 -9.98 4.97 31.24
CA GLN A 274 -10.92 4.69 32.32
C GLN A 274 -10.61 5.51 33.58
N HIS A 275 -10.62 6.83 33.44
CA HIS A 275 -10.25 7.77 34.53
C HIS A 275 -11.10 7.63 35.79
N ASP A 276 -12.37 7.21 35.63
CA ASP A 276 -13.28 6.97 36.77
C ASP A 276 -12.80 5.83 37.68
N LYS A 277 -12.35 4.73 37.09
CA LYS A 277 -11.80 3.58 37.82
C LYS A 277 -10.45 3.91 38.43
N ALA A 278 -9.60 4.62 37.69
CA ALA A 278 -8.32 5.11 38.21
C ALA A 278 -8.53 5.97 39.47
N LEU A 279 -9.49 6.90 39.44
CA LEU A 279 -9.84 7.72 40.57
C LEU A 279 -10.37 6.87 41.75
N GLN A 280 -11.21 5.88 41.49
CA GLN A 280 -11.72 4.98 42.57
C GLN A 280 -10.58 4.22 43.25
N VAL A 281 -9.61 3.70 42.50
CA VAL A 281 -8.43 3.00 43.04
C VAL A 281 -7.60 3.96 43.89
N LEU A 282 -7.33 5.16 43.40
CA LEU A 282 -6.57 6.17 44.14
C LEU A 282 -7.27 6.59 45.44
N VAL A 283 -8.56 6.81 45.40
CA VAL A 283 -9.37 7.16 46.63
C VAL A 283 -9.40 6.02 47.63
N GLN A 284 -9.59 4.79 47.15
CA GLN A 284 -9.73 3.62 48.01
C GLN A 284 -8.43 3.27 48.76
N PHE A 285 -7.28 3.32 48.10
CA PHE A 285 -6.01 2.84 48.68
C PHE A 285 -5.10 3.95 49.24
N CYS A 286 -5.19 5.20 48.73
CA CYS A 286 -4.34 6.30 49.19
C CYS A 286 -4.99 7.16 50.27
N GLY A 287 -6.20 6.85 50.73
CA GLY A 287 -6.90 7.61 51.78
C GLY A 287 -7.26 9.05 51.36
N ILE A 288 -7.45 9.28 50.08
CA ILE A 288 -7.84 10.58 49.50
C ILE A 288 -9.31 10.82 49.81
N VAL A 289 -9.64 11.98 50.41
CA VAL A 289 -11.01 12.35 50.72
C VAL A 289 -11.51 13.36 49.69
N LEU A 290 -12.59 12.97 48.98
CA LEU A 290 -13.31 13.85 48.07
C LEU A 290 -14.54 14.41 48.81
N GLU A 291 -14.55 15.70 49.12
CA GLU A 291 -15.74 16.35 49.70
C GLU A 291 -16.72 16.64 48.55
N ARG A 292 -17.92 16.04 48.68
CA ARG A 292 -18.98 16.13 47.67
C ARG A 292 -19.64 17.51 47.69
N GLY A 293 -19.32 18.36 46.68
CA GLY A 293 -20.22 19.38 46.19
C GLY A 293 -21.12 18.80 45.10
N GLU A 294 -22.41 19.12 45.07
CA GLU A 294 -23.27 18.74 43.91
C GLU A 294 -23.11 19.77 42.78
N PRO A 295 -22.75 19.38 41.56
CA PRO A 295 -22.60 18.02 41.00
C PRO A 295 -21.17 17.47 40.97
N LYS A 296 -20.13 18.19 41.41
CA LYS A 296 -18.70 17.82 41.38
C LYS A 296 -18.01 18.10 42.69
N PRO A 297 -16.94 17.36 43.09
CA PRO A 297 -16.20 17.62 44.31
C PRO A 297 -15.55 19.01 44.29
N ASP A 298 -15.75 19.78 45.38
CA ASP A 298 -15.22 21.13 45.52
C ASP A 298 -13.87 21.15 46.25
N LEU A 299 -13.58 20.17 47.06
CA LEU A 299 -12.33 20.06 47.81
C LEU A 299 -11.79 18.62 47.76
N VAL A 300 -10.49 18.51 47.52
CA VAL A 300 -9.75 17.23 47.55
C VAL A 300 -8.67 17.37 48.65
N VAL A 301 -8.77 16.51 49.64
CA VAL A 301 -7.74 16.43 50.71
C VAL A 301 -6.83 15.24 50.37
N VAL A 302 -5.57 15.56 50.06
CA VAL A 302 -4.54 14.56 49.81
C VAL A 302 -3.60 14.48 50.98
N PRO A 303 -3.41 13.31 51.62
CA PRO A 303 -2.45 13.15 52.70
C PRO A 303 -1.01 13.48 52.27
N ASP A 304 -0.20 14.02 53.21
CA ASP A 304 1.18 14.46 52.91
C ASP A 304 2.13 13.30 52.55
N HIS A 305 1.81 12.08 52.99
CA HIS A 305 2.61 10.86 52.71
C HIS A 305 2.47 10.32 51.29
N VAL A 306 1.48 10.80 50.50
CA VAL A 306 1.24 10.30 49.15
C VAL A 306 2.37 10.78 48.23
N PRO A 307 3.03 9.88 47.46
CA PRO A 307 4.08 10.22 46.51
C PRO A 307 3.59 11.20 45.43
N VAL A 308 4.52 12.00 44.89
CA VAL A 308 4.23 13.04 43.87
C VAL A 308 3.65 12.39 42.59
N ASP A 309 4.15 11.24 42.22
CA ASP A 309 3.66 10.48 41.02
C ASP A 309 2.18 10.16 41.14
N ILE A 310 1.73 9.69 42.29
CA ILE A 310 0.32 9.39 42.55
C ILE A 310 -0.53 10.67 42.59
N ARG A 311 0.00 11.77 43.14
CA ARG A 311 -0.67 13.08 43.09
C ARG A 311 -0.87 13.60 41.69
N VAL A 312 0.12 13.43 40.84
CA VAL A 312 0.03 13.80 39.40
C VAL A 312 -1.03 12.95 38.67
N LYS A 313 -1.08 11.63 38.90
CA LYS A 313 -2.12 10.76 38.32
C LYS A 313 -3.52 11.14 38.81
N LEU A 314 -3.64 11.54 40.07
CA LEU A 314 -4.88 12.12 40.61
C LEU A 314 -5.26 13.40 39.83
N MET A 315 -4.31 14.31 39.63
CA MET A 315 -4.55 15.53 38.84
C MET A 315 -5.00 15.20 37.42
N VAL A 316 -4.35 14.26 36.74
CA VAL A 316 -4.75 13.79 35.39
C VAL A 316 -6.19 13.28 35.38
N CYS A 317 -6.59 12.44 36.37
CA CYS A 317 -7.96 11.94 36.47
C CYS A 317 -8.98 13.08 36.70
N LEU A 318 -8.65 14.05 37.54
CA LEU A 318 -9.51 15.20 37.83
C LEU A 318 -9.67 16.13 36.63
N ILE A 319 -8.61 16.34 35.84
CA ILE A 319 -8.65 17.11 34.61
C ILE A 319 -9.62 16.47 33.61
N HIS A 320 -9.52 15.14 33.40
CA HIS A 320 -10.41 14.40 32.51
C HIS A 320 -11.87 14.37 32.96
N GLN A 321 -12.11 14.52 34.27
CA GLN A 321 -13.47 14.67 34.84
C GLN A 321 -13.97 16.12 34.87
N HIS A 322 -13.19 17.06 34.35
CA HIS A 322 -13.49 18.52 34.37
C HIS A 322 -13.68 19.11 35.75
N VAL A 323 -12.88 18.63 36.73
CA VAL A 323 -12.87 19.12 38.11
C VAL A 323 -11.64 20.01 38.33
N TYR A 324 -11.78 21.31 38.07
CA TYR A 324 -10.64 22.22 38.08
C TYR A 324 -10.37 22.97 39.38
N ARG A 325 -11.39 23.17 40.24
CA ARG A 325 -11.28 23.93 41.49
C ARG A 325 -10.19 23.45 42.45
N PRO A 326 -10.05 22.15 42.73
CA PRO A 326 -9.02 21.68 43.66
C PRO A 326 -7.62 21.60 43.01
N LEU A 327 -7.54 21.76 41.69
CA LEU A 327 -6.26 21.61 40.96
C LEU A 327 -5.29 22.77 41.13
N ASP A 328 -5.77 23.99 41.36
CA ASP A 328 -4.92 25.19 41.47
C ASP A 328 -3.85 25.08 42.56
N SER A 329 -4.20 24.54 43.72
CA SER A 329 -3.25 24.34 44.84
C SER A 329 -2.25 23.22 44.53
N MET A 330 -2.70 22.15 43.88
CA MET A 330 -1.84 21.01 43.52
C MET A 330 -0.87 21.40 42.39
N LEU A 331 -1.33 22.17 41.40
CA LEU A 331 -0.49 22.72 40.32
C LEU A 331 0.57 23.66 40.86
N THR A 332 0.21 24.54 41.83
CA THR A 332 1.17 25.45 42.46
C THR A 332 2.26 24.66 43.19
N SER A 333 1.88 23.62 43.92
CA SER A 333 2.83 22.73 44.59
C SER A 333 3.74 21.98 43.64
N LEU A 334 3.23 21.58 42.47
CA LEU A 334 4.03 20.94 41.40
C LEU A 334 5.00 21.95 40.78
N MET A 335 4.56 23.17 40.48
CA MET A 335 5.39 24.21 39.85
C MET A 335 6.48 24.80 40.77
N GLU A 336 6.39 24.59 42.09
CA GLU A 336 7.46 24.95 43.03
C GLU A 336 8.64 23.98 42.99
N GLN A 337 8.44 22.78 42.41
CA GLN A 337 9.49 21.78 42.26
C GLN A 337 10.27 21.97 40.98
N SER A 338 11.51 21.42 40.95
CA SER A 338 12.38 21.58 39.77
C SER A 338 11.84 20.84 38.56
N PRO A 339 11.64 21.53 37.41
CA PRO A 339 11.25 20.88 36.16
C PRO A 339 12.31 19.91 35.63
N GLU A 340 13.56 20.02 36.09
CA GLU A 340 14.64 19.12 35.64
C GLU A 340 14.57 17.72 36.25
N GLU A 341 13.96 17.59 37.45
CA GLU A 341 13.80 16.31 38.15
C GLU A 341 12.45 15.63 37.84
N LEU A 342 11.40 16.43 37.73
CA LEU A 342 10.01 15.94 37.60
C LEU A 342 9.36 16.31 36.26
N GLY A 343 10.15 16.55 35.22
CA GLY A 343 9.63 17.00 33.93
C GLY A 343 8.68 16.04 33.26
N ASP A 344 8.82 14.73 33.44
CA ASP A 344 7.88 13.74 32.93
C ASP A 344 6.48 13.96 33.52
N LEU A 345 6.39 14.25 34.82
CA LEU A 345 5.13 14.54 35.50
C LEU A 345 4.49 15.87 35.04
N TYR A 346 5.31 16.87 34.74
CA TYR A 346 4.84 18.11 34.10
C TYR A 346 4.24 17.85 32.74
N LEU A 347 4.86 16.97 31.98
CA LEU A 347 4.39 16.61 30.63
C LEU A 347 3.05 15.88 30.70
N ASP A 348 2.88 14.91 31.62
CA ASP A 348 1.63 14.15 31.79
C ASP A 348 0.44 15.08 32.12
N VAL A 349 0.65 16.03 33.02
CA VAL A 349 -0.40 17.02 33.38
C VAL A 349 -0.67 17.97 32.20
N ALA A 350 0.37 18.42 31.50
CA ALA A 350 0.20 19.27 30.32
C ALA A 350 -0.55 18.56 29.20
N GLU A 351 -0.24 17.29 28.93
CA GLU A 351 -0.96 16.48 27.93
C GLU A 351 -2.43 16.27 28.31
N ALA A 352 -2.73 16.00 29.59
CA ALA A 352 -4.09 15.91 30.06
C ALA A 352 -4.88 17.22 29.83
N PHE A 353 -4.28 18.36 30.05
CA PHE A 353 -4.90 19.67 29.74
C PHE A 353 -5.10 19.88 28.23
N LEU A 354 -4.14 19.49 27.42
CA LEU A 354 -4.24 19.56 25.97
C LEU A 354 -5.38 18.70 25.43
N ASP A 355 -5.55 17.49 25.95
CA ASP A 355 -6.62 16.56 25.56
C ASP A 355 -8.01 17.12 25.90
N GLN A 356 -8.11 17.88 26.99
CA GLN A 356 -9.35 18.54 27.39
C GLN A 356 -9.55 19.92 26.75
N GLY A 357 -8.57 20.39 25.96
CA GLY A 357 -8.65 21.69 25.29
C GLY A 357 -8.37 22.90 26.19
N GLU A 358 -7.84 22.71 27.40
CA GLU A 358 -7.49 23.75 28.36
C GLU A 358 -6.05 24.28 28.16
N TYR A 359 -5.85 24.89 26.98
CA TYR A 359 -4.52 25.33 26.53
C TYR A 359 -3.90 26.42 27.42
N ASN A 360 -4.69 27.24 28.07
CA ASN A 360 -4.21 28.29 28.97
C ASN A 360 -3.51 27.72 30.20
N SER A 361 -4.00 26.60 30.71
CA SER A 361 -3.42 25.92 31.88
C SER A 361 -2.21 25.05 31.52
N ALA A 362 -2.18 24.53 30.30
CA ALA A 362 -1.06 23.72 29.77
C ALA A 362 0.17 24.59 29.44
N LEU A 363 0.00 25.81 28.96
CA LEU A 363 1.08 26.67 28.47
C LEU A 363 2.17 26.97 29.51
N PRO A 364 1.87 27.32 30.77
CA PRO A 364 2.89 27.57 31.78
C PRO A 364 3.78 26.35 32.07
N LEU A 365 3.17 25.16 32.15
CA LEU A 365 3.87 23.89 32.36
C LEU A 365 4.83 23.58 31.21
N LEU A 366 4.34 23.66 29.99
CA LEU A 366 5.14 23.43 28.78
C LEU A 366 6.25 24.48 28.62
N SER A 367 5.99 25.74 28.98
CA SER A 367 6.99 26.81 28.94
C SER A 367 8.13 26.57 29.96
N ALA A 368 7.81 26.03 31.13
CA ALA A 368 8.80 25.64 32.12
C ALA A 368 9.67 24.48 31.61
N LEU A 369 9.07 23.49 30.98
CA LEU A 369 9.80 22.34 30.39
C LEU A 369 10.74 22.73 29.26
N VAL A 370 10.29 23.62 28.38
CA VAL A 370 11.11 24.11 27.27
C VAL A 370 12.36 24.89 27.74
N CYS A 371 12.29 25.51 28.92
CA CYS A 371 13.42 26.21 29.52
C CYS A 371 14.40 25.29 30.25
N SER A 372 14.03 24.04 30.54
CA SER A 372 14.88 23.02 31.15
C SER A 372 15.89 22.46 30.14
N GLU A 373 17.13 22.23 30.58
CA GLU A 373 18.13 21.62 29.70
C GLU A 373 17.87 20.15 29.40
N ARG A 374 17.35 19.41 30.40
CA ARG A 374 17.08 17.96 30.28
C ARG A 374 15.87 17.66 29.41
N TYR A 375 14.81 18.47 29.48
CA TYR A 375 13.56 18.27 28.74
C TYR A 375 13.43 19.13 27.47
N ASN A 376 14.53 19.70 26.99
CA ASN A 376 14.60 20.37 25.69
C ASN A 376 14.52 19.36 24.55
N LEU A 377 13.40 18.64 24.46
CA LEU A 377 13.16 17.57 23.49
C LEU A 377 12.17 18.01 22.42
N ALA A 378 12.27 17.41 21.23
CA ALA A 378 11.39 17.71 20.11
C ALA A 378 9.90 17.52 20.45
N VAL A 379 9.56 16.50 21.25
CA VAL A 379 8.19 16.23 21.68
C VAL A 379 7.62 17.36 22.54
N VAL A 380 8.38 17.86 23.50
CA VAL A 380 7.96 18.96 24.36
C VAL A 380 7.75 20.25 23.55
N TRP A 381 8.67 20.57 22.64
CA TRP A 381 8.51 21.68 21.70
C TRP A 381 7.30 21.54 20.81
N LEU A 382 6.97 20.31 20.38
CA LEU A 382 5.79 20.03 19.57
C LEU A 382 4.52 20.36 20.34
N ARG A 383 4.38 19.85 21.57
CA ARG A 383 3.22 20.11 22.44
C ARG A 383 3.08 21.61 22.76
N HIS A 384 4.21 22.27 23.02
CA HIS A 384 4.23 23.72 23.23
C HIS A 384 3.77 24.50 21.97
N ALA A 385 4.19 24.08 20.80
CA ALA A 385 3.78 24.68 19.53
C ALA A 385 2.28 24.44 19.24
N GLU A 386 1.77 23.26 19.51
CA GLU A 386 0.34 22.94 19.39
C GLU A 386 -0.52 23.80 20.30
N CYS A 387 -0.11 23.96 21.54
CA CYS A 387 -0.75 24.82 22.53
C CYS A 387 -0.81 26.30 22.07
N LEU A 388 0.32 26.83 21.61
CA LEU A 388 0.39 28.19 21.08
C LEU A 388 -0.44 28.40 19.82
N LYS A 389 -0.49 27.41 18.95
CA LYS A 389 -1.34 27.41 17.76
C LYS A 389 -2.81 27.47 18.12
N ALA A 390 -3.24 26.68 19.09
CA ALA A 390 -4.64 26.63 19.55
C ALA A 390 -5.05 27.96 20.23
N LEU A 391 -4.16 28.62 20.94
CA LEU A 391 -4.35 29.94 21.55
C LEU A 391 -4.28 31.12 20.56
N GLY A 392 -3.95 30.85 19.29
CA GLY A 392 -3.86 31.88 18.25
C GLY A 392 -2.53 32.67 18.23
N HIS A 393 -1.53 32.28 18.99
CA HIS A 393 -0.22 32.92 19.02
C HIS A 393 0.66 32.43 17.86
N MET A 394 0.25 32.71 16.61
CA MET A 394 0.79 32.14 15.37
C MET A 394 2.31 32.37 15.20
N GLU A 395 2.81 33.59 15.49
CA GLU A 395 4.24 33.90 15.33
C GLU A 395 5.15 33.15 16.30
N VAL A 396 4.71 32.98 17.55
CA VAL A 396 5.45 32.24 18.56
C VAL A 396 5.38 30.74 18.26
N ALA A 397 4.20 30.24 17.81
CA ALA A 397 4.01 28.87 17.38
C ALA A 397 4.97 28.51 16.22
N VAL A 398 5.15 29.40 15.25
CA VAL A 398 6.11 29.21 14.14
C VAL A 398 7.55 29.05 14.67
N LYS A 399 7.96 29.82 15.68
CA LYS A 399 9.31 29.65 16.27
C LYS A 399 9.46 28.29 16.94
N SER A 400 8.45 27.85 17.68
CA SER A 400 8.43 26.55 18.34
C SER A 400 8.45 25.40 17.34
N TYR A 401 7.62 25.44 16.27
CA TYR A 401 7.65 24.45 15.19
C TYR A 401 8.99 24.45 14.43
N ASN A 402 9.61 25.60 14.20
CA ASN A 402 10.95 25.67 13.62
C ASN A 402 11.97 24.94 14.49
N ARG A 403 11.85 25.07 15.81
CA ARG A 403 12.72 24.37 16.75
C ARG A 403 12.51 22.86 16.69
N VAL A 404 11.25 22.41 16.61
CA VAL A 404 10.92 20.98 16.40
C VAL A 404 11.55 20.44 15.12
N VAL A 405 11.42 21.15 14.00
CA VAL A 405 11.99 20.75 12.71
C VAL A 405 13.52 20.74 12.73
N GLN A 406 14.17 21.62 13.49
CA GLN A 406 15.63 21.60 13.67
C GLN A 406 16.11 20.38 14.47
N MET A 407 15.35 19.98 15.49
CA MET A 407 15.70 18.84 16.35
C MET A 407 15.30 17.50 15.75
N ALA A 408 14.13 17.45 15.10
CA ALA A 408 13.59 16.28 14.43
C ALA A 408 13.22 16.61 12.96
N PRO A 409 14.20 16.62 12.04
CA PRO A 409 13.96 17.00 10.63
C PRO A 409 12.98 16.10 9.89
N LEU A 410 12.81 14.86 10.35
CA LEU A 410 11.92 13.86 9.74
C LEU A 410 10.48 13.88 10.29
N HIS A 411 10.15 14.81 11.18
CA HIS A 411 8.81 14.89 11.76
C HIS A 411 7.82 15.55 10.80
N LEU A 412 7.04 14.75 10.11
CA LEU A 412 6.11 15.17 9.05
C LEU A 412 5.08 16.20 9.53
N GLU A 413 4.36 15.91 10.64
CA GLU A 413 3.27 16.76 11.13
C GLU A 413 3.75 18.17 11.51
N ALA A 414 4.92 18.26 12.17
CA ALA A 414 5.51 19.54 12.51
C ALA A 414 5.82 20.39 11.25
N ARG A 415 6.33 19.76 10.19
CA ARG A 415 6.59 20.42 8.91
C ARG A 415 5.30 20.89 8.21
N LEU A 416 4.27 20.06 8.19
CA LEU A 416 2.98 20.41 7.61
C LEU A 416 2.31 21.56 8.37
N CYS A 417 2.31 21.51 9.70
CA CYS A 417 1.79 22.58 10.54
C CYS A 417 2.59 23.88 10.36
N LEU A 418 3.91 23.79 10.33
CA LEU A 418 4.79 24.95 10.10
C LEU A 418 4.50 25.61 8.75
N SER A 419 4.37 24.80 7.69
CA SER A 419 4.04 25.31 6.35
C SER A 419 2.69 26.01 6.33
N THR A 420 1.67 25.40 6.94
CA THR A 420 0.30 25.96 7.01
C THR A 420 0.29 27.31 7.77
N LEU A 421 0.96 27.38 8.91
CA LEU A 421 1.07 28.63 9.69
C LEU A 421 1.83 29.72 8.94
N GLN A 422 2.92 29.38 8.27
CA GLN A 422 3.68 30.35 7.46
C GLN A 422 2.88 30.83 6.26
N GLN A 423 2.04 29.99 5.67
CA GLN A 423 1.11 30.38 4.61
C GLN A 423 0.05 31.35 5.13
N GLN A 424 -0.53 31.09 6.31
CA GLN A 424 -1.51 31.98 6.94
C GLN A 424 -0.89 33.34 7.29
N LEU A 425 0.40 33.39 7.67
CA LEU A 425 1.15 34.62 7.92
C LEU A 425 1.62 35.34 6.64
N GLY A 426 1.26 34.87 5.46
CA GLY A 426 1.64 35.48 4.19
C GLY A 426 3.12 35.31 3.82
N ARG A 427 3.78 34.27 4.30
CA ARG A 427 5.20 33.93 4.03
C ARG A 427 5.36 32.68 3.16
N PRO A 428 4.95 32.72 1.86
CA PRO A 428 4.88 31.52 1.03
C PRO A 428 6.23 30.84 0.76
N LEU A 429 7.33 31.59 0.69
CA LEU A 429 8.67 31.04 0.49
C LEU A 429 9.15 30.24 1.71
N CYS A 430 8.86 30.72 2.91
CA CYS A 430 9.18 30.01 4.14
C CYS A 430 8.33 28.73 4.28
N ALA A 431 7.06 28.79 3.85
CA ALA A 431 6.16 27.64 3.82
C ALA A 431 6.70 26.52 2.88
N LEU A 432 7.21 26.89 1.71
CA LEU A 432 7.85 25.94 0.79
C LEU A 432 9.16 25.37 1.34
N LYS A 433 9.95 26.18 2.05
CA LYS A 433 11.18 25.71 2.69
C LYS A 433 10.89 24.65 3.78
N ALA A 434 9.80 24.82 4.52
CA ALA A 434 9.37 23.81 5.50
C ALA A 434 9.00 22.47 4.86
N LEU A 435 8.59 22.46 3.58
CA LEU A 435 8.20 21.29 2.79
C LEU A 435 9.32 20.77 1.87
N GLU A 436 10.57 21.03 2.14
CA GLU A 436 11.69 20.43 1.43
C GLU A 436 11.68 18.89 1.62
N PRO A 437 12.09 18.10 0.60
CA PRO A 437 12.18 16.65 0.71
C PRO A 437 12.93 16.19 1.96
N MET A 438 12.41 15.14 2.61
CA MET A 438 12.96 14.64 3.87
C MET A 438 13.94 13.48 3.67
N TYR A 439 13.73 12.70 2.64
CA TYR A 439 14.45 11.45 2.42
C TYR A 439 15.15 11.42 1.07
N ASP A 440 16.28 10.73 1.02
CA ASP A 440 16.98 10.46 -0.22
C ASP A 440 16.24 9.41 -1.07
N PRO A 441 16.36 9.47 -2.42
CA PRO A 441 15.68 8.52 -3.32
C PRO A 441 15.97 7.04 -3.03
N ASP A 442 17.14 6.73 -2.51
CA ASP A 442 17.53 5.35 -2.19
C ASP A 442 16.82 4.84 -0.92
N THR A 443 16.63 5.68 0.06
CA THR A 443 15.87 5.37 1.28
C THR A 443 14.39 5.15 0.96
N LEU A 444 13.80 5.97 0.07
CA LEU A 444 12.40 5.82 -0.38
C LEU A 444 12.13 4.50 -1.11
N ALA A 445 13.17 3.91 -1.72
CA ALA A 445 13.03 2.62 -2.39
C ALA A 445 13.01 1.42 -1.42
N GLN A 446 13.54 1.58 -0.22
CA GLN A 446 13.73 0.51 0.76
C GLN A 446 12.70 0.54 1.89
N ASP A 447 12.27 1.73 2.30
CA ASP A 447 11.35 1.92 3.44
C ASP A 447 9.99 2.45 2.98
N ALA A 448 8.96 1.61 3.15
CA ALA A 448 7.58 1.96 2.81
C ALA A 448 6.99 3.06 3.72
N SER A 449 7.41 3.13 4.99
CA SER A 449 6.93 4.14 5.93
C SER A 449 7.49 5.52 5.54
N ALA A 450 8.79 5.60 5.22
CA ALA A 450 9.43 6.81 4.72
C ALA A 450 8.76 7.29 3.40
N ALA A 451 8.45 6.37 2.50
CA ALA A 451 7.77 6.67 1.24
C ALA A 451 6.36 7.26 1.47
N GLN A 452 5.60 6.75 2.44
CA GLN A 452 4.30 7.31 2.81
C GLN A 452 4.38 8.75 3.34
N GLN A 453 5.33 8.97 4.23
CA GLN A 453 5.54 10.30 4.82
C GLN A 453 5.96 11.32 3.77
N GLU A 454 6.90 10.93 2.90
CA GLU A 454 7.36 11.77 1.81
C GLU A 454 6.23 12.08 0.82
N LEU A 455 5.39 11.11 0.49
CA LEU A 455 4.25 11.29 -0.39
C LEU A 455 3.25 12.31 0.17
N LYS A 456 2.93 12.23 1.47
CA LYS A 456 2.07 13.23 2.14
C LYS A 456 2.66 14.64 2.09
N LEU A 457 3.95 14.76 2.31
CA LEU A 457 4.66 16.03 2.24
C LEU A 457 4.64 16.60 0.83
N LEU A 458 4.94 15.78 -0.19
CA LEU A 458 4.95 16.20 -1.59
C LEU A 458 3.56 16.57 -2.09
N LEU A 459 2.50 15.89 -1.65
CA LEU A 459 1.11 16.27 -1.94
C LEU A 459 0.80 17.67 -1.42
N HIS A 460 1.17 17.94 -0.18
CA HIS A 460 0.95 19.27 0.41
C HIS A 460 1.80 20.34 -0.30
N ARG A 461 3.05 20.03 -0.64
CA ARG A 461 3.91 20.91 -1.43
C ARG A 461 3.32 21.20 -2.81
N SER A 462 2.78 20.19 -3.49
CA SER A 462 2.18 20.36 -4.82
C SER A 462 0.96 21.30 -4.80
N THR A 463 0.09 21.16 -3.80
CA THR A 463 -1.07 22.05 -3.62
C THR A 463 -0.64 23.51 -3.40
N LEU A 464 0.41 23.72 -2.60
CA LEU A 464 0.95 25.04 -2.31
C LEU A 464 1.60 25.66 -3.56
N LEU A 465 2.42 24.91 -4.31
CA LEU A 465 3.07 25.38 -5.53
C LEU A 465 2.04 25.74 -6.61
N ARG A 466 0.98 24.96 -6.74
CA ARG A 466 -0.12 25.26 -7.66
C ARG A 466 -0.84 26.56 -7.29
N SER A 467 -1.11 26.78 -6.01
CA SER A 467 -1.75 28.03 -5.53
C SER A 467 -0.91 29.27 -5.78
N GLN A 468 0.44 29.13 -5.84
CA GLN A 468 1.39 30.19 -6.13
C GLN A 468 1.69 30.37 -7.63
N GLY A 469 1.14 29.52 -8.50
CA GLY A 469 1.38 29.56 -9.94
C GLY A 469 2.78 29.15 -10.38
N ARG A 470 3.56 28.50 -9.52
CA ARG A 470 4.92 27.97 -9.82
C ARG A 470 4.81 26.62 -10.50
N LEU A 471 4.50 26.64 -11.79
CA LEU A 471 4.16 25.43 -12.55
C LEU A 471 5.36 24.49 -12.77
N ASP A 472 6.59 25.00 -12.95
CA ASP A 472 7.79 24.15 -13.12
C ASP A 472 8.09 23.34 -11.87
N ASP A 473 8.13 23.98 -10.71
CA ASP A 473 8.37 23.29 -9.43
C ASP A 473 7.22 22.35 -9.08
N TYR A 474 5.99 22.72 -9.46
CA TYR A 474 4.82 21.85 -9.34
C TYR A 474 4.97 20.58 -10.15
N LEU A 475 5.38 20.69 -11.42
CA LEU A 475 5.65 19.55 -12.29
C LEU A 475 6.77 18.67 -11.76
N ASP A 476 7.87 19.25 -11.30
CA ASP A 476 9.00 18.48 -10.74
C ASP A 476 8.56 17.69 -9.49
N THR A 477 7.72 18.31 -8.66
CA THR A 477 7.13 17.63 -7.49
C THR A 477 6.22 16.47 -7.90
N MET A 478 5.36 16.68 -8.90
CA MET A 478 4.47 15.62 -9.42
C MET A 478 5.24 14.49 -10.09
N LEU A 479 6.27 14.82 -10.88
CA LEU A 479 7.14 13.82 -11.50
C LEU A 479 7.88 13.00 -10.45
N THR A 480 8.31 13.61 -9.36
CA THR A 480 8.94 12.90 -8.23
C THR A 480 7.96 11.90 -7.59
N MET A 481 6.71 12.31 -7.35
CA MET A 481 5.69 11.40 -6.81
C MET A 481 5.41 10.23 -7.77
N LEU A 482 5.26 10.50 -9.06
CA LEU A 482 5.03 9.46 -10.08
C LEU A 482 6.26 8.56 -10.26
N ALA A 483 7.48 9.09 -10.14
CA ALA A 483 8.71 8.29 -10.20
C ALA A 483 8.78 7.27 -9.05
N MET A 484 8.28 7.59 -7.87
CA MET A 484 8.18 6.63 -6.76
C MET A 484 7.31 5.42 -7.14
N LEU A 485 6.23 5.64 -7.89
CA LEU A 485 5.34 4.58 -8.36
C LEU A 485 5.89 3.83 -9.58
N LEU A 486 6.44 4.56 -10.56
CA LEU A 486 6.81 4.06 -11.88
C LEU A 486 8.31 3.69 -12.01
N LYS A 487 9.10 3.76 -10.94
CA LYS A 487 10.56 3.58 -10.98
C LYS A 487 11.00 2.31 -11.73
N VAL A 488 10.33 1.18 -11.50
CA VAL A 488 10.64 -0.10 -12.17
C VAL A 488 10.24 -0.05 -13.63
N ALA A 489 9.08 0.52 -13.96
CA ALA A 489 8.60 0.67 -15.32
C ALA A 489 9.46 1.64 -16.14
N MET A 490 9.94 2.74 -15.55
CA MET A 490 10.81 3.71 -16.22
C MET A 490 12.16 3.11 -16.63
N THR A 491 12.79 2.30 -15.80
CA THR A 491 14.04 1.60 -16.14
C THR A 491 13.85 0.63 -17.30
N ARG A 492 12.72 -0.07 -17.37
CA ARG A 492 12.38 -0.97 -18.48
C ARG A 492 12.07 -0.21 -19.77
N ALA A 493 11.33 0.90 -19.70
CA ALA A 493 11.05 1.75 -20.83
C ALA A 493 12.33 2.26 -21.50
N GLN A 494 13.32 2.69 -20.72
CA GLN A 494 14.63 3.11 -21.22
C GLN A 494 15.37 1.97 -21.92
N VAL A 495 15.30 0.74 -21.39
CA VAL A 495 15.91 -0.45 -22.02
C VAL A 495 15.18 -0.81 -23.30
N CYS A 496 13.84 -0.78 -23.31
CA CYS A 496 13.05 -1.06 -24.52
C CYS A 496 13.26 -0.01 -25.62
N VAL A 497 13.39 1.26 -25.27
CA VAL A 497 13.74 2.32 -26.25
C VAL A 497 15.12 2.08 -26.85
N LYS A 498 16.13 1.76 -26.02
CA LYS A 498 17.46 1.36 -26.52
C LYS A 498 17.41 0.12 -27.37
N ALA A 499 16.68 -0.93 -26.97
CA ALA A 499 16.53 -2.16 -27.73
C ALA A 499 15.79 -1.92 -29.06
N ARG A 500 14.78 -1.04 -29.12
CA ARG A 500 14.08 -0.63 -30.35
C ARG A 500 14.96 0.21 -31.28
N MET A 501 15.83 1.04 -30.74
CA MET A 501 16.85 1.78 -31.53
C MET A 501 17.90 0.85 -32.13
N TRP A 502 18.28 -0.24 -31.46
CA TRP A 502 19.24 -1.23 -31.93
C TRP A 502 18.63 -2.28 -32.87
N ALA A 503 17.36 -2.61 -32.66
CA ALA A 503 16.61 -3.53 -33.52
C ALA A 503 15.99 -2.80 -34.72
N GLY A 504 16.78 -2.01 -35.44
CA GLY A 504 16.39 -1.40 -36.70
C GLY A 504 15.65 -2.40 -37.59
N VAL A 505 14.32 -2.18 -37.70
CA VAL A 505 13.50 -2.68 -38.80
C VAL A 505 13.56 -4.19 -39.04
N ARG A 506 12.78 -4.97 -38.31
CA ARG A 506 12.10 -6.16 -38.86
C ARG A 506 11.02 -6.67 -37.93
N HIS A 507 9.75 -6.61 -38.39
CA HIS A 507 8.57 -7.33 -37.93
C HIS A 507 8.15 -7.13 -36.45
N LEU A 508 7.16 -6.23 -36.25
CA LEU A 508 6.13 -6.40 -35.22
C LEU A 508 5.34 -7.71 -35.47
N ARG A 509 5.94 -8.84 -35.19
CA ARG A 509 5.21 -10.01 -34.76
C ARG A 509 4.81 -9.70 -33.33
N LEU A 510 3.50 -9.78 -33.01
CA LEU A 510 3.00 -9.99 -31.66
C LEU A 510 3.97 -10.96 -30.98
N VAL A 511 4.77 -10.43 -30.07
CA VAL A 511 5.59 -11.26 -29.19
C VAL A 511 4.58 -12.09 -28.42
N LYS A 512 4.53 -13.39 -28.69
CA LYS A 512 3.91 -14.33 -27.78
C LYS A 512 4.57 -14.05 -26.44
N VAL A 513 3.79 -13.53 -25.49
CA VAL A 513 4.20 -13.34 -24.11
C VAL A 513 4.77 -14.68 -23.66
N SER A 514 6.07 -14.76 -23.47
CA SER A 514 6.69 -15.98 -22.94
C SER A 514 6.24 -16.16 -21.50
N LYS A 515 6.19 -17.40 -21.02
CA LYS A 515 5.81 -17.71 -19.63
C LYS A 515 6.70 -16.98 -18.60
N ASP A 516 7.92 -16.62 -19.00
CA ASP A 516 8.87 -15.87 -18.16
C ASP A 516 8.43 -14.41 -17.89
N LEU A 517 7.67 -13.80 -18.84
CA LEU A 517 7.08 -12.47 -18.63
C LEU A 517 5.87 -12.52 -17.66
N VAL A 518 5.23 -13.68 -17.51
CA VAL A 518 4.07 -13.83 -16.61
C VAL A 518 4.51 -13.89 -15.16
N SER A 519 5.67 -14.50 -14.85
CA SER A 519 6.26 -14.47 -13.51
C SER A 519 6.67 -13.05 -13.10
N ASP A 520 7.32 -12.32 -14.01
CA ASP A 520 7.70 -10.92 -13.79
C ASP A 520 6.50 -9.97 -13.60
N ILE A 521 5.35 -10.29 -14.20
CA ILE A 521 4.09 -9.54 -14.03
C ILE A 521 3.50 -9.80 -12.64
N HIS A 522 3.56 -11.03 -12.15
CA HIS A 522 3.11 -11.38 -10.79
C HIS A 522 3.96 -10.72 -9.71
N ASP A 523 5.28 -10.66 -9.91
CA ASP A 523 6.20 -9.99 -9.00
C ASP A 523 5.98 -8.46 -8.98
N GLN A 524 5.58 -7.86 -10.10
CA GLN A 524 5.21 -6.44 -10.18
C GLN A 524 3.86 -6.15 -9.54
N GLU A 525 2.89 -7.06 -9.66
CA GLU A 525 1.59 -6.94 -9.02
C GLU A 525 1.71 -7.10 -7.49
N ALA A 526 2.56 -8.02 -7.03
CA ALA A 526 2.92 -8.16 -5.63
C ALA A 526 3.64 -6.93 -5.09
N ALA A 527 4.61 -6.38 -5.82
CA ALA A 527 5.30 -5.14 -5.46
C ALA A 527 4.34 -3.93 -5.44
N TYR A 528 3.38 -3.86 -6.37
CA TYR A 528 2.35 -2.82 -6.37
C TYR A 528 1.36 -2.98 -5.22
N GLN A 529 0.92 -4.21 -4.93
CA GLN A 529 0.08 -4.50 -3.77
C GLN A 529 0.81 -4.19 -2.46
N ASP A 530 2.11 -4.45 -2.40
CA ASP A 530 2.95 -4.11 -1.26
C ASP A 530 3.11 -2.59 -1.10
N ILE A 531 3.27 -1.84 -2.19
CA ILE A 531 3.31 -0.37 -2.19
C ILE A 531 1.92 0.21 -1.94
N SER A 532 0.85 -0.28 -2.58
CA SER A 532 -0.52 0.25 -2.39
C SER A 532 -1.16 -0.21 -1.09
N GLY A 533 -0.84 -1.39 -0.59
CA GLY A 533 -1.29 -1.88 0.72
C GLY A 533 -0.60 -1.19 1.89
N LYS A 534 0.67 -0.81 1.73
CA LYS A 534 1.45 -0.04 2.70
C LYS A 534 1.28 1.47 2.55
N THR A 535 0.91 1.97 1.37
CA THR A 535 0.68 3.40 1.09
C THR A 535 -0.81 3.71 0.91
N SER A 536 -1.61 3.58 1.95
CA SER A 536 -3.04 3.97 1.95
C SER A 536 -3.30 5.47 1.74
N VAL A 537 -2.29 6.24 1.32
CA VAL A 537 -2.36 7.71 1.16
C VAL A 537 -3.11 8.11 -0.11
N LEU A 538 -2.91 7.38 -1.21
CA LEU A 538 -3.56 7.63 -2.49
C LEU A 538 -4.20 6.36 -3.02
N SER A 539 -5.46 6.48 -3.47
CA SER A 539 -6.15 5.41 -4.17
C SER A 539 -5.62 5.25 -5.60
N ARG A 540 -5.96 4.13 -6.26
CA ARG A 540 -5.62 3.89 -7.67
C ARG A 540 -6.15 5.00 -8.59
N GLU A 541 -7.35 5.49 -8.33
CA GLU A 541 -7.96 6.59 -9.08
C GLU A 541 -7.26 7.94 -8.84
N ASP A 542 -6.79 8.20 -7.62
CA ASP A 542 -6.01 9.41 -7.32
C ASP A 542 -4.67 9.42 -8.04
N TRP A 543 -3.98 8.27 -8.11
CA TRP A 543 -2.75 8.11 -8.89
C TRP A 543 -3.00 8.34 -10.39
N TRP A 544 -4.13 7.84 -10.89
CA TRP A 544 -4.55 8.08 -12.28
C TRP A 544 -4.81 9.56 -12.55
N LEU A 545 -5.56 10.22 -11.69
CA LEU A 545 -5.84 11.65 -11.81
C LEU A 545 -4.56 12.49 -11.73
N LEU A 546 -3.61 12.11 -10.88
CA LEU A 546 -2.32 12.76 -10.75
C LEU A 546 -1.50 12.61 -12.04
N LEU A 547 -1.47 11.42 -12.63
CA LEU A 547 -0.83 11.15 -13.91
C LEU A 547 -1.43 11.99 -15.03
N VAL A 548 -2.74 11.99 -15.18
CA VAL A 548 -3.45 12.77 -16.22
C VAL A 548 -3.15 14.26 -16.09
N ARG A 549 -3.24 14.81 -14.88
CA ARG A 549 -2.90 16.22 -14.62
C ARG A 549 -1.45 16.52 -14.96
N CYS A 550 -0.52 15.64 -14.63
CA CYS A 550 0.89 15.80 -14.93
C CYS A 550 1.13 15.84 -16.45
N VAL A 551 0.57 14.89 -17.21
CA VAL A 551 0.68 14.84 -18.67
C VAL A 551 0.09 16.10 -19.32
N CYS A 552 -1.11 16.53 -18.90
CA CYS A 552 -1.73 17.74 -19.42
C CYS A 552 -0.87 18.99 -19.14
N THR A 553 -0.38 19.15 -17.91
CA THR A 553 0.44 20.31 -17.55
C THR A 553 1.80 20.30 -18.28
N LEU A 554 2.42 19.11 -18.46
CA LEU A 554 3.64 18.97 -19.28
C LEU A 554 3.39 19.41 -20.75
N CYS A 555 2.24 19.06 -21.32
CA CYS A 555 1.88 19.48 -22.67
C CYS A 555 1.62 21.00 -22.73
N GLU A 556 0.95 21.61 -21.73
CA GLU A 556 0.75 23.06 -21.64
C GLU A 556 2.09 23.82 -21.54
N MET A 557 3.05 23.28 -20.79
CA MET A 557 4.39 23.84 -20.62
C MET A 557 5.34 23.51 -21.79
N LYS A 558 4.87 22.82 -22.83
CA LYS A 558 5.64 22.40 -24.00
C LYS A 558 6.81 21.46 -23.70
N ARG A 559 6.74 20.73 -22.56
CA ARG A 559 7.72 19.68 -22.19
C ARG A 559 7.29 18.31 -22.74
N PHE A 560 7.07 18.24 -24.06
CA PHE A 560 6.44 17.09 -24.73
C PHE A 560 7.23 15.78 -24.59
N LYS A 561 8.58 15.84 -24.63
CA LYS A 561 9.43 14.65 -24.50
C LYS A 561 9.27 13.96 -23.14
N GLU A 562 9.12 14.75 -22.10
CA GLU A 562 8.89 14.20 -20.75
C GLU A 562 7.47 13.64 -20.63
N ALA A 563 6.47 14.26 -21.27
CA ALA A 563 5.14 13.71 -21.37
C ALA A 563 5.13 12.36 -22.09
N GLU A 564 5.86 12.23 -23.21
CA GLU A 564 6.01 10.96 -23.92
C GLU A 564 6.65 9.86 -23.04
N LEU A 565 7.76 10.18 -22.36
CA LEU A 565 8.44 9.24 -21.48
C LEU A 565 7.54 8.79 -20.32
N LEU A 566 6.79 9.72 -19.76
CA LEU A 566 5.85 9.43 -18.66
C LEU A 566 4.74 8.48 -19.13
N VAL A 567 4.17 8.73 -20.31
CA VAL A 567 3.13 7.86 -20.88
C VAL A 567 3.69 6.47 -21.22
N ASP A 568 4.88 6.40 -21.85
CA ASP A 568 5.52 5.11 -22.16
C ASP A 568 5.77 4.27 -20.90
N SER A 569 6.27 4.92 -19.83
CA SER A 569 6.52 4.27 -18.55
C SER A 569 5.21 3.78 -17.91
N SER A 570 4.14 4.56 -18.04
CA SER A 570 2.82 4.20 -17.52
C SER A 570 2.18 3.05 -18.29
N LEU A 571 2.43 2.94 -19.60
CA LEU A 571 1.96 1.80 -20.42
C LEU A 571 2.67 0.48 -20.06
N GLU A 572 3.91 0.55 -19.57
CA GLU A 572 4.64 -0.60 -19.06
C GLU A 572 4.23 -1.00 -17.63
N PHE A 573 3.56 -0.11 -16.92
CA PHE A 573 3.08 -0.36 -15.58
C PHE A 573 1.74 -1.13 -15.62
N TYR A 574 1.77 -2.41 -15.22
CA TYR A 574 0.64 -3.35 -15.36
C TYR A 574 -0.70 -2.82 -14.84
N SER A 575 -0.69 -2.14 -13.71
CA SER A 575 -1.91 -1.63 -13.06
C SER A 575 -2.67 -0.60 -13.92
N PHE A 576 -1.97 0.30 -14.59
CA PHE A 576 -2.59 1.26 -15.52
C PHE A 576 -2.90 0.62 -16.87
N TYR A 577 -2.01 -0.29 -17.32
CA TYR A 577 -2.13 -0.93 -18.63
C TYR A 577 -3.44 -1.71 -18.77
N ASP A 578 -3.85 -2.48 -17.77
CA ASP A 578 -5.05 -3.31 -17.87
C ASP A 578 -6.34 -2.47 -17.91
N VAL A 579 -6.46 -1.48 -17.03
CA VAL A 579 -7.70 -0.69 -16.82
C VAL A 579 -7.76 0.54 -17.72
N LYS A 580 -6.64 1.26 -17.90
CA LYS A 580 -6.59 2.59 -18.53
C LYS A 580 -5.75 2.64 -19.81
N ARG A 581 -5.46 1.48 -20.38
CA ARG A 581 -4.62 1.35 -21.59
C ARG A 581 -5.04 2.28 -22.72
N LYS A 582 -6.34 2.32 -23.02
CA LYS A 582 -6.88 3.11 -24.15
C LYS A 582 -6.71 4.61 -23.95
N GLU A 583 -6.91 5.05 -22.72
CA GLU A 583 -6.72 6.45 -22.35
C GLU A 583 -5.23 6.84 -22.42
N LEU A 584 -4.34 5.96 -21.95
CA LEU A 584 -2.89 6.17 -22.06
C LEU A 584 -2.38 6.20 -23.50
N GLU A 585 -2.87 5.32 -24.38
CA GLU A 585 -2.55 5.32 -25.80
C GLU A 585 -2.99 6.64 -26.46
N PHE A 586 -4.13 7.19 -26.05
CA PHE A 586 -4.61 8.49 -26.52
C PHE A 586 -3.73 9.64 -26.01
N PHE A 587 -3.31 9.64 -24.76
CA PHE A 587 -2.36 10.62 -24.23
C PHE A 587 -1.00 10.50 -24.93
N GLY A 588 -0.53 9.29 -25.21
CA GLY A 588 0.68 9.03 -25.99
C GLY A 588 0.60 9.58 -27.41
N LEU A 589 -0.54 9.41 -28.08
CA LEU A 589 -0.82 10.02 -29.36
C LEU A 589 -0.73 11.54 -29.29
N SER A 590 -1.38 12.14 -28.29
CA SER A 590 -1.42 13.60 -28.13
C SER A 590 -0.03 14.17 -27.85
N ALA A 591 0.74 13.57 -26.94
CA ALA A 591 2.08 14.00 -26.61
C ALA A 591 3.03 13.87 -27.81
N ALA A 592 3.00 12.73 -28.51
CA ALA A 592 3.83 12.50 -29.70
C ALA A 592 3.46 13.43 -30.85
N PHE A 593 2.18 13.73 -31.04
CA PHE A 593 1.72 14.67 -32.06
C PHE A 593 2.22 16.09 -31.77
N LEU A 594 2.13 16.54 -30.53
CA LEU A 594 2.59 17.87 -30.10
C LEU A 594 4.13 18.00 -30.13
N ASP A 595 4.88 16.93 -29.87
CA ASP A 595 6.36 16.89 -30.02
C ASP A 595 6.81 16.74 -31.47
N HIS A 596 5.87 16.73 -32.46
CA HIS A 596 6.18 16.46 -33.85
C HIS A 596 6.84 15.08 -34.11
N ASN A 597 6.70 14.14 -33.18
CA ASN A 597 7.16 12.76 -33.34
C ASN A 597 6.10 11.93 -34.09
N TYR A 598 5.86 12.28 -35.33
CA TYR A 598 4.79 11.68 -36.14
C TYR A 598 4.95 10.18 -36.38
N ARG A 599 6.17 9.66 -36.31
CA ARG A 599 6.39 8.21 -36.43
C ARG A 599 5.79 7.44 -35.25
N LYS A 600 5.97 7.93 -34.04
CA LYS A 600 5.39 7.36 -32.81
C LYS A 600 3.88 7.64 -32.76
N ALA A 601 3.48 8.84 -33.14
CA ALA A 601 2.05 9.19 -33.24
C ALA A 601 1.32 8.24 -34.23
N TYR A 602 1.96 7.81 -35.32
CA TYR A 602 1.39 6.82 -36.24
C TYR A 602 1.17 5.45 -35.59
N ASP A 603 2.09 5.01 -34.77
CA ASP A 603 1.91 3.71 -34.05
C ASP A 603 0.74 3.77 -33.08
N TYR A 604 0.55 4.87 -32.35
CA TYR A 604 -0.58 5.05 -31.42
C TYR A 604 -1.92 5.21 -32.15
N ILE A 605 -2.00 6.11 -33.15
CA ILE A 605 -3.26 6.34 -33.87
C ILE A 605 -3.76 5.09 -34.59
N ARG A 606 -2.85 4.25 -35.08
CA ARG A 606 -3.20 2.98 -35.72
C ARG A 606 -3.90 2.03 -34.74
N LEU A 607 -3.44 1.93 -33.50
CA LEU A 607 -4.05 1.10 -32.45
C LEU A 607 -5.45 1.62 -32.11
N THR A 608 -5.58 2.91 -31.89
CA THR A 608 -6.88 3.54 -31.58
C THR A 608 -7.89 3.38 -32.71
N LEU A 609 -7.46 3.52 -33.98
CA LEU A 609 -8.32 3.35 -35.15
C LEU A 609 -8.78 1.90 -35.37
N MET A 610 -7.99 0.90 -34.97
CA MET A 610 -8.42 -0.50 -35.06
C MET A 610 -9.65 -0.79 -34.20
N GLU A 611 -9.82 -0.06 -33.11
CA GLU A 611 -10.96 -0.22 -32.21
C GLU A 611 -12.14 0.71 -32.52
N LYS A 612 -11.86 1.98 -32.92
CA LYS A 612 -12.87 3.03 -33.10
C LYS A 612 -12.87 3.58 -34.53
N GLN A 613 -13.12 2.69 -35.50
CA GLN A 613 -13.09 3.02 -36.94
C GLN A 613 -14.21 3.99 -37.38
N GLU A 614 -15.28 4.09 -36.61
CA GLU A 614 -16.46 4.88 -36.95
C GLU A 614 -16.33 6.37 -36.63
N TRP A 615 -15.25 6.80 -35.93
CA TRP A 615 -15.05 8.18 -35.52
C TRP A 615 -14.32 9.00 -36.61
N PRO A 616 -15.02 9.90 -37.36
CA PRO A 616 -14.42 10.70 -38.42
C PRO A 616 -13.25 11.58 -37.96
N MET A 617 -13.30 12.10 -36.73
CA MET A 617 -12.24 12.95 -36.17
C MET A 617 -10.91 12.20 -36.02
N LEU A 618 -10.93 10.93 -35.67
CA LEU A 618 -9.70 10.13 -35.60
C LEU A 618 -9.05 9.97 -36.98
N TRP A 619 -9.84 9.87 -38.05
CA TRP A 619 -9.34 9.82 -39.40
C TRP A 619 -8.70 11.14 -39.83
N ASN A 620 -9.20 12.28 -39.36
CA ASN A 620 -8.56 13.58 -39.58
C ASN A 620 -7.19 13.66 -38.92
N VAL A 621 -7.09 13.21 -37.64
CA VAL A 621 -5.80 13.13 -36.94
C VAL A 621 -4.85 12.17 -37.65
N PHE A 622 -5.37 11.00 -38.07
CA PHE A 622 -4.60 10.02 -38.84
C PHE A 622 -4.03 10.62 -40.11
N ASN A 623 -4.84 11.39 -40.85
CA ASN A 623 -4.39 12.07 -42.09
C ASN A 623 -3.29 13.11 -41.76
N GLN A 624 -3.41 13.89 -40.72
CA GLN A 624 -2.37 14.82 -40.26
C GLN A 624 -1.07 14.11 -39.88
N VAL A 625 -1.16 13.05 -39.10
CA VAL A 625 0.01 12.23 -38.70
C VAL A 625 0.69 11.62 -39.91
N THR A 626 -0.05 11.02 -40.86
CA THR A 626 0.51 10.37 -42.05
C THR A 626 1.14 11.34 -43.01
N LEU A 627 0.56 12.52 -43.15
CA LEU A 627 1.11 13.60 -43.98
C LEU A 627 2.52 13.99 -43.56
N HIS A 628 2.75 14.09 -42.25
CA HIS A 628 4.03 14.51 -41.70
C HIS A 628 5.00 13.34 -41.45
N SER A 629 4.51 12.14 -41.14
CA SER A 629 5.37 10.98 -40.86
C SER A 629 6.06 10.43 -42.10
N GLN A 630 5.47 10.66 -43.29
CA GLN A 630 5.91 10.11 -44.58
C GLN A 630 6.11 8.58 -44.54
N ASP A 631 5.33 7.88 -43.75
CA ASP A 631 5.44 6.44 -43.57
C ASP A 631 4.62 5.70 -44.64
N VAL A 632 5.30 4.97 -45.53
CA VAL A 632 4.66 4.20 -46.61
C VAL A 632 3.76 3.05 -46.10
N ARG A 633 3.83 2.69 -44.84
CA ARG A 633 3.01 1.63 -44.23
C ARG A 633 1.54 2.00 -44.13
N HIS A 634 1.21 3.32 -44.08
CA HIS A 634 -0.17 3.78 -43.91
C HIS A 634 -1.10 3.31 -45.04
N HIS A 635 -0.61 3.28 -46.26
CA HIS A 635 -1.40 2.84 -47.40
C HIS A 635 -1.83 1.37 -47.28
N ARG A 636 -0.92 0.48 -46.88
CA ARG A 636 -1.25 -0.93 -46.62
C ARG A 636 -2.21 -1.10 -45.43
N PHE A 637 -2.09 -0.28 -44.43
CA PHE A 637 -3.00 -0.27 -43.29
C PHE A 637 -4.42 0.12 -43.72
N CYS A 638 -4.60 1.22 -44.46
CA CYS A 638 -5.88 1.64 -44.98
C CYS A 638 -6.53 0.57 -45.91
N LEU A 639 -5.76 -0.02 -46.85
CA LEU A 639 -6.27 -1.09 -47.71
C LEU A 639 -6.78 -2.30 -46.94
N ARG A 640 -6.07 -2.72 -45.89
CA ARG A 640 -6.52 -3.83 -45.03
C ARG A 640 -7.81 -3.53 -44.31
N LEU A 641 -7.96 -2.29 -43.81
CA LEU A 641 -9.20 -1.89 -43.16
C LEU A 641 -10.37 -1.76 -44.14
N MET A 642 -10.14 -1.24 -45.36
CA MET A 642 -11.12 -1.18 -46.42
C MET A 642 -11.64 -2.57 -46.85
N MET A 643 -10.74 -3.57 -46.85
CA MET A 643 -11.13 -4.95 -47.18
C MET A 643 -12.05 -5.54 -46.09
N LYS A 644 -11.89 -5.09 -44.83
CA LYS A 644 -12.76 -5.52 -43.73
C LYS A 644 -14.08 -4.78 -43.68
N ASN A 645 -14.02 -3.45 -43.87
CA ASN A 645 -15.16 -2.54 -43.79
C ASN A 645 -15.25 -1.67 -45.07
N PRO A 646 -15.78 -2.20 -46.20
CA PRO A 646 -15.83 -1.49 -47.48
C PRO A 646 -16.75 -0.27 -47.44
N ASP A 647 -17.71 -0.24 -46.54
CA ASP A 647 -18.69 0.85 -46.43
C ASP A 647 -18.25 1.98 -45.51
N ASN A 648 -17.03 1.94 -44.96
CA ASN A 648 -16.50 3.01 -44.15
C ASN A 648 -16.15 4.22 -45.03
N HIS A 649 -17.00 5.27 -45.01
CA HIS A 649 -16.88 6.46 -45.84
C HIS A 649 -15.59 7.25 -45.57
N ALA A 650 -15.11 7.32 -44.32
CA ALA A 650 -13.86 8.00 -43.99
C ALA A 650 -12.64 7.33 -44.66
N LEU A 651 -12.59 6.00 -44.70
CA LEU A 651 -11.56 5.26 -45.41
C LEU A 651 -11.66 5.42 -46.92
N CYS A 652 -12.88 5.44 -47.46
CA CYS A 652 -13.12 5.70 -48.90
C CYS A 652 -12.60 7.10 -49.29
N VAL A 653 -12.89 8.15 -48.48
CA VAL A 653 -12.40 9.50 -48.71
C VAL A 653 -10.86 9.56 -48.66
N LEU A 654 -10.26 8.96 -47.62
CA LEU A 654 -8.79 8.95 -47.48
C LEU A 654 -8.10 8.19 -48.63
N SER A 655 -8.66 7.06 -49.07
CA SER A 655 -8.18 6.32 -50.26
C SER A 655 -8.32 7.18 -51.53
N GLY A 656 -9.45 7.89 -51.62
CA GLY A 656 -9.69 8.84 -52.72
C GLY A 656 -8.66 9.96 -52.74
N HIS A 657 -8.30 10.55 -51.61
CA HIS A 657 -7.26 11.58 -51.51
C HIS A 657 -5.88 11.05 -51.92
N ASN A 658 -5.50 9.85 -51.48
CA ASN A 658 -4.26 9.20 -51.88
C ASN A 658 -4.22 8.94 -53.39
N ALA A 659 -5.33 8.47 -53.96
CA ALA A 659 -5.46 8.24 -55.39
C ALA A 659 -5.42 9.57 -56.19
N LEU A 660 -6.05 10.62 -55.69
CA LEU A 660 -6.04 11.94 -56.33
C LEU A 660 -4.61 12.51 -56.38
N VAL A 661 -3.88 12.50 -55.28
CA VAL A 661 -2.48 12.96 -55.21
C VAL A 661 -1.56 12.15 -56.12
N SER A 662 -1.78 10.83 -56.22
CA SER A 662 -1.01 9.98 -57.15
C SER A 662 -1.41 10.11 -58.60
N GLY A 663 -2.39 10.94 -58.93
CA GLY A 663 -2.88 11.12 -60.31
C GLY A 663 -3.83 10.04 -60.81
N SER A 664 -4.25 9.10 -59.97
CA SER A 664 -5.21 8.04 -60.31
C SER A 664 -6.66 8.53 -60.22
N PHE A 665 -7.04 9.53 -61.00
CA PHE A 665 -8.33 10.24 -60.88
C PHE A 665 -9.56 9.34 -61.00
N LYS A 666 -9.51 8.32 -61.86
CA LYS A 666 -10.64 7.37 -62.03
C LYS A 666 -10.85 6.55 -60.74
N HIS A 667 -9.76 6.16 -60.11
CA HIS A 667 -9.84 5.42 -58.85
C HIS A 667 -10.34 6.34 -57.74
N ALA A 668 -9.80 7.55 -57.66
CA ALA A 668 -10.26 8.57 -56.72
C ALA A 668 -11.78 8.82 -56.83
N LEU A 669 -12.26 8.98 -58.11
CA LEU A 669 -13.69 9.17 -58.39
C LEU A 669 -14.53 8.01 -57.87
N GLY A 670 -14.09 6.73 -58.10
CA GLY A 670 -14.77 5.56 -57.59
C GLY A 670 -14.93 5.57 -56.08
N GLN A 671 -13.85 5.91 -55.38
CA GLN A 671 -13.84 5.96 -53.89
C GLN A 671 -14.74 7.09 -53.35
N TYR A 672 -14.67 8.27 -53.94
CA TYR A 672 -15.53 9.40 -53.52
C TYR A 672 -17.01 9.18 -53.81
N VAL A 673 -17.33 8.55 -54.97
CA VAL A 673 -18.72 8.18 -55.29
C VAL A 673 -19.24 7.11 -54.31
N GLN A 674 -18.41 6.17 -53.88
CA GLN A 674 -18.80 5.21 -52.83
C GLN A 674 -19.10 5.91 -51.52
N ALA A 675 -18.25 6.83 -51.05
CA ALA A 675 -18.48 7.62 -49.88
C ALA A 675 -19.76 8.49 -50.01
N PHE A 676 -19.95 9.11 -51.17
CA PHE A 676 -21.15 9.89 -51.45
C PHE A 676 -22.44 9.09 -51.46
N ARG A 677 -22.41 7.83 -51.93
CA ARG A 677 -23.57 6.92 -51.83
C ARG A 677 -23.96 6.55 -50.44
N SER A 678 -22.96 6.37 -49.58
CA SER A 678 -23.18 6.04 -48.14
C SER A 678 -23.77 7.23 -47.36
N ASN A 679 -23.33 8.47 -47.66
CA ASN A 679 -23.84 9.69 -47.02
C ASN A 679 -23.92 10.85 -48.05
N PRO A 680 -25.02 10.96 -48.79
CA PRO A 680 -25.16 11.98 -49.89
C PRO A 680 -25.32 13.40 -49.36
N ASP A 681 -25.58 13.64 -48.08
CA ASP A 681 -25.83 14.94 -47.51
C ASP A 681 -24.56 15.62 -46.98
N GLU A 682 -23.44 14.92 -46.99
CA GLU A 682 -22.14 15.49 -46.57
C GLU A 682 -21.52 16.35 -47.67
N PRO A 683 -21.37 17.68 -47.46
CA PRO A 683 -20.87 18.63 -48.48
C PRO A 683 -19.46 18.27 -49.01
N LEU A 684 -18.59 17.74 -48.14
CA LEU A 684 -17.22 17.34 -48.47
C LEU A 684 -17.19 16.36 -49.63
N TYR A 685 -18.10 15.38 -49.66
CA TYR A 685 -18.09 14.32 -50.68
C TYR A 685 -18.53 14.89 -52.03
N SER A 686 -19.52 15.76 -52.04
CA SER A 686 -19.94 16.51 -53.24
C SER A 686 -18.77 17.36 -53.80
N LEU A 687 -18.04 18.07 -52.92
CA LEU A 687 -16.83 18.82 -53.31
C LEU A 687 -15.75 17.92 -53.90
N CYS A 688 -15.41 16.84 -53.27
CA CYS A 688 -14.38 15.88 -53.72
C CYS A 688 -14.69 15.28 -55.10
N VAL A 689 -15.94 14.87 -55.32
CA VAL A 689 -16.38 14.33 -56.61
C VAL A 689 -16.28 15.41 -57.68
N GLY A 690 -16.78 16.65 -57.41
CA GLY A 690 -16.71 17.78 -58.33
C GLY A 690 -15.27 18.12 -58.72
N LEU A 691 -14.39 18.28 -57.75
CA LEU A 691 -12.96 18.56 -57.98
C LEU A 691 -12.27 17.48 -58.78
N THR A 692 -12.63 16.19 -58.56
CA THR A 692 -12.05 15.06 -59.30
C THR A 692 -12.44 15.14 -60.79
N PHE A 693 -13.69 15.50 -61.09
CA PHE A 693 -14.09 15.72 -62.51
C PHE A 693 -13.33 16.89 -63.13
N PHE A 694 -13.03 17.98 -62.42
CA PHE A 694 -12.20 19.07 -62.95
C PHE A 694 -10.75 18.61 -63.17
N HIS A 695 -10.15 17.85 -62.30
CA HIS A 695 -8.84 17.27 -62.48
C HIS A 695 -8.80 16.35 -63.70
N MET A 696 -9.83 15.50 -63.91
CA MET A 696 -9.95 14.65 -65.08
C MET A 696 -10.10 15.49 -66.38
N ALA A 697 -10.88 16.57 -66.37
CA ALA A 697 -11.07 17.46 -67.49
C ALA A 697 -9.79 18.24 -67.85
N SER A 698 -8.92 18.52 -66.88
CA SER A 698 -7.64 19.22 -67.01
C SER A 698 -6.50 18.36 -67.62
N GLN A 699 -6.68 17.06 -67.76
CA GLN A 699 -5.67 16.18 -68.31
C GLN A 699 -5.39 16.48 -69.79
N LYS A 700 -4.15 16.37 -70.24
CA LYS A 700 -3.67 16.77 -71.57
C LYS A 700 -4.39 16.08 -72.78
N PHE A 701 -4.75 14.78 -72.63
CA PHE A 701 -5.25 13.97 -73.75
C PHE A 701 -6.74 13.61 -73.61
N VAL A 702 -7.54 14.39 -72.93
CA VAL A 702 -8.99 14.12 -72.70
C VAL A 702 -9.78 14.63 -73.94
N VAL A 703 -10.49 13.69 -74.55
CA VAL A 703 -11.28 13.98 -75.74
C VAL A 703 -12.61 14.63 -75.43
N LYS A 704 -13.28 14.17 -74.36
CA LYS A 704 -14.62 14.65 -74.00
C LYS A 704 -14.57 15.50 -72.69
N ARG A 705 -14.05 16.75 -72.79
CA ARG A 705 -13.89 17.67 -71.64
C ARG A 705 -15.22 18.21 -71.15
N HIS A 706 -16.09 18.62 -72.05
CA HIS A 706 -17.33 19.31 -71.69
C HIS A 706 -18.26 18.52 -70.79
N PRO A 707 -18.52 17.22 -71.02
CA PRO A 707 -19.33 16.41 -70.12
C PRO A 707 -18.74 16.33 -68.73
N LEU A 708 -17.40 16.21 -68.60
CA LEU A 708 -16.71 16.15 -67.28
C LEU A 708 -16.83 17.49 -66.54
N ILE A 709 -16.68 18.62 -67.23
CA ILE A 709 -16.85 19.97 -66.64
C ILE A 709 -18.26 20.17 -66.15
N LEU A 710 -19.30 19.80 -66.95
CA LEU A 710 -20.69 19.90 -66.54
C LEU A 710 -20.98 19.03 -65.29
N GLN A 711 -20.49 17.81 -65.27
CA GLN A 711 -20.62 16.94 -64.09
C GLN A 711 -19.91 17.54 -62.87
N GLY A 712 -18.72 18.09 -63.07
CA GLY A 712 -17.96 18.78 -62.02
C GLY A 712 -18.73 19.92 -61.41
N PHE A 713 -19.30 20.79 -62.22
CA PHE A 713 -20.11 21.94 -61.79
C PHE A 713 -21.44 21.50 -61.14
N SER A 714 -22.09 20.43 -61.60
CA SER A 714 -23.31 19.92 -60.98
C SER A 714 -23.06 19.50 -59.52
N PHE A 715 -21.93 18.78 -59.28
CA PHE A 715 -21.55 18.40 -57.91
C PHE A 715 -21.06 19.60 -57.08
N LEU A 716 -20.37 20.55 -57.71
CA LEU A 716 -19.93 21.75 -57.01
C LEU A 716 -21.09 22.67 -56.64
N TRP A 717 -22.13 22.77 -57.45
CA TRP A 717 -23.37 23.50 -57.09
C TRP A 717 -24.11 22.79 -55.95
N ARG A 718 -24.19 21.47 -56.00
CA ARG A 718 -24.77 20.72 -54.88
C ARG A 718 -24.00 20.95 -53.58
N TYR A 719 -22.64 20.97 -53.64
CA TYR A 719 -21.83 21.37 -52.49
C TYR A 719 -22.19 22.73 -51.96
N VAL A 720 -22.32 23.76 -52.82
CA VAL A 720 -22.68 25.12 -52.43
C VAL A 720 -24.09 25.19 -51.81
N GLU A 721 -25.02 24.40 -52.32
CA GLU A 721 -26.37 24.29 -51.73
C GLU A 721 -26.33 23.63 -50.36
N GLN A 722 -25.58 22.56 -50.18
CA GLN A 722 -25.47 21.84 -48.91
C GLN A 722 -24.70 22.62 -47.86
N ARG A 723 -23.60 23.30 -48.22
CA ARG A 723 -22.76 24.06 -47.31
C ARG A 723 -23.36 25.43 -46.96
N GLY A 724 -24.16 25.95 -47.87
CA GLY A 724 -24.69 27.31 -47.83
C GLY A 724 -23.69 28.36 -48.30
N PRO A 725 -24.17 29.62 -48.55
CA PRO A 725 -23.33 30.72 -48.98
C PRO A 725 -22.43 31.22 -47.86
N CYS A 726 -21.17 30.86 -47.90
CA CYS A 726 -20.11 31.23 -46.96
C CYS A 726 -18.80 31.55 -47.70
N GLN A 727 -17.83 32.09 -46.97
CA GLN A 727 -16.51 32.45 -47.53
C GLN A 727 -15.87 31.23 -48.23
N GLU A 728 -15.86 30.03 -47.58
CA GLU A 728 -15.30 28.78 -48.10
C GLU A 728 -15.98 28.34 -49.41
N SER A 729 -17.33 28.27 -49.42
CA SER A 729 -18.08 27.75 -50.58
C SER A 729 -17.95 28.67 -51.82
N MET A 730 -17.96 29.98 -51.60
CA MET A 730 -17.73 30.95 -52.71
C MET A 730 -16.27 30.92 -53.21
N TYR A 731 -15.29 30.74 -52.29
CA TYR A 731 -13.90 30.62 -52.67
C TYR A 731 -13.66 29.34 -53.50
N ASN A 732 -14.17 28.19 -53.10
CA ASN A 732 -14.04 26.94 -53.83
C ASN A 732 -14.67 27.03 -55.23
N LEU A 733 -15.83 27.67 -55.37
CA LEU A 733 -16.48 27.94 -56.64
C LEU A 733 -15.62 28.88 -57.53
N GLY A 734 -15.08 29.93 -56.93
CA GLY A 734 -14.16 30.86 -57.64
C GLY A 734 -12.90 30.15 -58.14
N ARG A 735 -12.31 29.26 -57.31
CA ARG A 735 -11.13 28.45 -57.67
C ARG A 735 -11.41 27.49 -58.83
N ALA A 736 -12.57 26.82 -58.82
CA ALA A 736 -12.95 25.93 -59.95
C ALA A 736 -13.15 26.69 -61.24
N LEU A 737 -13.81 27.88 -61.18
CA LEU A 737 -14.01 28.74 -62.34
C LEU A 737 -12.67 29.30 -62.85
N GLN A 738 -11.74 29.70 -62.02
CA GLN A 738 -10.40 30.14 -62.37
C GLN A 738 -9.63 29.01 -63.08
N GLN A 739 -9.69 27.81 -62.53
CA GLN A 739 -9.01 26.61 -63.10
C GLN A 739 -9.57 26.28 -64.49
N MET A 740 -10.84 26.52 -64.76
CA MET A 740 -11.46 26.30 -66.03
C MET A 740 -11.25 27.47 -67.00
N GLY A 741 -10.55 28.54 -66.62
CA GLY A 741 -10.29 29.72 -67.44
C GLY A 741 -11.43 30.70 -67.49
N LEU A 742 -12.47 30.56 -66.73
CA LEU A 742 -13.62 31.49 -66.65
C LEU A 742 -13.35 32.66 -65.71
N ALA A 743 -12.31 33.46 -66.02
CA ALA A 743 -11.78 34.50 -65.13
C ALA A 743 -12.81 35.50 -64.65
N HIS A 744 -13.74 35.92 -65.51
CA HIS A 744 -14.78 36.91 -65.20
C HIS A 744 -15.75 36.40 -64.13
N LEU A 745 -16.11 35.12 -64.17
CA LEU A 745 -16.96 34.50 -63.16
C LEU A 745 -16.19 34.25 -61.85
N ALA A 746 -14.91 33.85 -61.96
CA ALA A 746 -14.03 33.68 -60.85
C ALA A 746 -13.87 34.98 -60.04
N ILE A 747 -13.65 36.11 -60.71
CA ILE A 747 -13.60 37.45 -60.08
C ILE A 747 -14.88 37.72 -59.29
N HIS A 748 -16.04 37.49 -59.91
CA HIS A 748 -17.34 37.69 -59.26
C HIS A 748 -17.47 36.88 -57.95
N TYR A 749 -17.17 35.58 -57.97
CA TYR A 749 -17.31 34.73 -56.80
C TYR A 749 -16.22 34.99 -55.75
N TYR A 750 -15.02 35.39 -56.12
CA TYR A 750 -13.98 35.82 -55.19
C TYR A 750 -14.37 37.12 -54.48
N HIS A 751 -14.90 38.11 -55.18
CA HIS A 751 -15.44 39.32 -54.52
C HIS A 751 -16.61 39.00 -53.57
N LYS A 752 -17.48 38.06 -53.97
CA LYS A 752 -18.55 37.57 -53.14
C LYS A 752 -18.03 36.89 -51.90
N ALA A 753 -16.97 36.07 -52.03
CA ALA A 753 -16.29 35.43 -50.91
C ALA A 753 -15.67 36.45 -49.93
N LEU A 754 -15.03 37.50 -50.42
CA LEU A 754 -14.50 38.60 -49.60
C LEU A 754 -15.59 39.38 -48.81
N SER A 755 -16.83 39.40 -49.31
CA SER A 755 -17.94 40.05 -48.63
C SER A 755 -18.51 39.29 -47.43
N PHE A 756 -18.20 38.00 -47.32
CA PHE A 756 -18.59 37.18 -46.16
C PHE A 756 -17.63 37.34 -45.00
N PRO A 757 -18.14 37.41 -43.76
CA PRO A 757 -17.27 37.38 -42.56
C PRO A 757 -16.55 36.03 -42.45
N PRO A 758 -15.34 36.02 -41.87
CA PRO A 758 -14.68 34.75 -41.53
C PRO A 758 -15.52 33.93 -40.56
N LEU A 759 -15.39 32.61 -40.61
CA LEU A 759 -16.05 31.72 -39.71
C LEU A 759 -15.36 31.82 -38.32
N THR A 760 -16.15 31.97 -37.26
CA THR A 760 -15.62 31.89 -35.88
C THR A 760 -15.85 30.50 -35.34
N LEU A 761 -14.77 29.81 -34.96
CA LEU A 761 -14.81 28.48 -34.35
C LEU A 761 -14.20 28.54 -32.96
N GLU A 762 -14.86 27.93 -31.97
CA GLU A 762 -14.34 27.86 -30.60
C GLU A 762 -12.99 27.10 -30.58
N GLY A 763 -11.98 27.70 -29.92
CA GLY A 763 -10.66 27.10 -29.75
C GLY A 763 -9.71 27.20 -30.96
N ILE A 764 -10.11 27.85 -32.07
CA ILE A 764 -9.27 28.09 -33.25
C ILE A 764 -9.08 29.58 -33.44
N ALA A 765 -7.85 30.04 -33.64
CA ALA A 765 -7.57 31.43 -33.90
C ALA A 765 -8.22 31.88 -35.22
N ASP A 766 -8.80 33.06 -35.26
CA ASP A 766 -9.55 33.60 -36.43
C ASP A 766 -8.68 33.67 -37.68
N ASP A 767 -7.37 33.90 -37.56
CA ASP A 767 -6.41 33.95 -38.66
C ASP A 767 -6.20 32.60 -39.37
N GLN A 768 -6.50 31.48 -38.69
CA GLN A 768 -6.40 30.11 -39.28
C GLN A 768 -7.63 29.76 -40.13
N VAL A 769 -8.74 30.41 -39.96
CA VAL A 769 -10.01 30.10 -40.63
C VAL A 769 -10.37 31.16 -41.67
N ASP A 770 -9.75 32.33 -41.57
CA ASP A 770 -10.00 33.45 -42.51
C ASP A 770 -9.30 33.25 -43.86
N LEU A 771 -10.05 33.08 -44.92
CA LEU A 771 -9.60 32.86 -46.25
C LEU A 771 -9.37 34.16 -47.09
N ARG A 772 -9.50 35.35 -46.49
CA ARG A 772 -9.38 36.64 -47.22
C ARG A 772 -8.01 36.79 -47.87
N ARG A 773 -6.94 36.30 -47.23
CA ARG A 773 -5.58 36.35 -47.79
C ARG A 773 -5.47 35.49 -49.04
N GLU A 774 -5.96 34.24 -49.00
CA GLU A 774 -5.94 33.29 -50.12
C GLU A 774 -6.82 33.76 -51.29
N ILE A 775 -8.00 34.32 -50.97
CA ILE A 775 -8.91 34.90 -51.95
C ILE A 775 -8.25 36.08 -52.64
N ALA A 776 -7.72 37.06 -51.89
CA ALA A 776 -7.05 38.24 -52.44
C ALA A 776 -5.82 37.89 -53.25
N PHE A 777 -5.02 36.87 -52.83
CA PHE A 777 -3.88 36.38 -53.58
C PHE A 777 -4.32 35.80 -54.94
N ASN A 778 -5.31 34.91 -54.95
CA ASN A 778 -5.82 34.34 -56.21
C ASN A 778 -6.42 35.39 -57.13
N LEU A 779 -7.12 36.37 -56.57
CA LEU A 779 -7.70 37.48 -57.31
C LEU A 779 -6.60 38.39 -57.89
N SER A 780 -5.51 38.63 -57.15
CA SER A 780 -4.36 39.41 -57.61
C SER A 780 -3.67 38.75 -58.82
N ILE A 781 -3.58 37.43 -58.85
CA ILE A 781 -3.03 36.71 -60.02
C ILE A 781 -3.86 36.92 -61.25
N ILE A 782 -5.21 36.92 -61.15
CA ILE A 782 -6.10 37.18 -62.30
C ILE A 782 -5.94 38.60 -62.77
N TYR A 783 -5.92 39.60 -61.87
CA TYR A 783 -5.71 41.00 -62.23
C TYR A 783 -4.31 41.27 -62.77
N GLN A 784 -3.28 40.61 -62.28
CA GLN A 784 -1.94 40.68 -62.85
C GLN A 784 -1.89 40.19 -64.31
N ALA A 785 -2.56 39.06 -64.58
CA ALA A 785 -2.66 38.54 -65.93
C ALA A 785 -3.41 39.46 -66.91
N SER A 786 -4.35 40.26 -66.39
CA SER A 786 -5.08 41.28 -67.17
C SER A 786 -4.39 42.64 -67.20
N GLY A 787 -3.23 42.80 -66.54
CA GLY A 787 -2.48 44.05 -66.52
C GLY A 787 -2.99 45.11 -65.54
N ASN A 788 -3.98 44.82 -64.69
CA ASN A 788 -4.53 45.77 -63.72
C ASN A 788 -3.68 45.83 -62.43
N THR A 789 -2.55 46.54 -62.51
CA THR A 789 -1.55 46.66 -61.44
C THR A 789 -2.05 47.42 -60.22
N GLU A 790 -3.02 48.32 -60.39
CA GLU A 790 -3.63 49.10 -59.27
C GLU A 790 -4.43 48.20 -58.36
N MET A 791 -5.27 47.36 -58.94
CA MET A 791 -6.04 46.38 -58.16
C MET A 791 -5.14 45.34 -57.50
N VAL A 792 -4.06 44.91 -58.14
CA VAL A 792 -3.08 44.03 -57.54
C VAL A 792 -2.47 44.65 -56.29
N ARG A 793 -1.99 45.91 -56.37
CA ARG A 793 -1.45 46.62 -55.23
C ARG A 793 -2.49 46.81 -54.13
N HIS A 794 -3.71 47.17 -54.49
CA HIS A 794 -4.79 47.32 -53.50
C HIS A 794 -5.05 46.04 -52.75
N LEU A 795 -5.22 44.94 -53.41
CA LEU A 795 -5.47 43.64 -52.82
C LEU A 795 -4.32 43.15 -51.93
N ILE A 796 -3.07 43.27 -52.42
CA ILE A 796 -1.90 42.86 -51.64
C ILE A 796 -1.76 43.72 -50.37
N ASN A 797 -1.88 45.05 -50.49
CA ASN A 797 -1.74 45.96 -49.34
C ASN A 797 -2.88 45.83 -48.35
N THR A 798 -4.10 45.48 -48.78
CA THR A 798 -5.25 45.36 -47.86
C THR A 798 -5.32 44.03 -47.14
N TYR A 799 -4.96 42.92 -47.80
CA TYR A 799 -5.24 41.59 -47.28
C TYR A 799 -4.00 40.69 -47.13
N CYS A 800 -2.88 40.96 -47.83
CA CYS A 800 -1.71 40.08 -47.87
C CYS A 800 -0.51 40.64 -47.10
N THR A 801 -0.50 41.90 -46.68
CA THR A 801 0.54 42.48 -45.84
C THR A 801 0.28 42.16 -44.39
N VAL A 802 1.34 41.72 -43.68
CA VAL A 802 1.30 41.41 -42.22
C VAL A 802 1.39 42.69 -41.42
#